data_cbc988828ab71cf994233dec243a9cb0
#
_entry.id   cbc988828ab71cf994233dec243a9cb0
#
_cell.length_a   1.000
_cell.length_b   1.000
_cell.length_c   1.000
_cell.angle_alpha   90.00
_cell.angle_beta   90.00
_cell.angle_gamma   90.00
#
_symmetry.space_group_name_H-M   'P 1'
#
loop_
_entity.id
_entity.type
_entity.pdbx_description
1 polymer ?
#
loop_
_entity_poly.entity_id
_entity_poly.type
_entity_poly.pdbx_seq_one_letter_code
_entity_poly.pdbx_strand_id
1 'polypeptide(L)'
;MNHWLLDAIADQRARSLREADRVQFYQEMRRELPGFDEELLRGTAAALEIAVLDLKIDRLTDDPEQLDISRKAAADAFRLLRVLPLPQEPMAMGTHLLRASVLAVLGDRSADAARWLRALEEKEVWPNLPLESDDWGERCRATITDVWLRLVRKKGWDDRDVVLERVAALRDAQEAFERNYLHAFEPLEAKRSALELIAIYHLAKAADVLAHYITDGVVEGSYQVQPLLDSHFDRAIEACEAARLVELKPFVRLLSRAAEQMVENALWTVTRKVNSRVTHFVRELVSRGRGNRALFDVLPPQRRTLAERGLLGSSREAVVVSLPTSSGKTLIAQFRMLQALNQFEDRKGWVAYLAPTRALVNQVTRQLRRDFEPLDLVVERVSPAMEIDSVEAQVLAESSEDAQFRILVATPEKFDLMLRQGWEEKIGRPLSLVVVDEAHNIQDKGRGLRLEMLLATINRECRDAQFLLLTPFIKNAGEVARWLGGQSSEDISIGVDWQPNDRAIGIVSPEDVGALNGRSRKYRLVLETVHTTRPSIVLDEVFPLGKDESLASTLSQARDIGTLAAITTRKLKDRGPVIAMHSRPDHVWKLAEKIKSGQSRSVSENVQFVREYVAAELGEQFPLIDLLDHGIGVHHGGLPEEIRMLMEWLFEKGELDVLAATTTIAQGVNFPVSGVVMASTHYPQGKSSVPMPPEDFWNIAGRAGRVSQGQLGVVALVARDEGEAKKRREFINEQTGDLNSALIEIAQAAADELDDLGGIVYRHPEWSSFLQYLVHTYRQMGTPDNYADRIEEVLRGTLGFEKLRAKDSRLARQLLGGIRSYVDYVTQPQQPLKLVDSTGFSLQSIRTVMKHRGNLGPDSWDRERLFRHGDHTLQEMMGVLLRVHELRGNLKSVLGGNRADGDK
;
A
#
# COMPACT_ATOMS: atom_id res chain seq x y z
N MET A 1 -28.48 0.23 19.44
CA MET A 1 -29.15 1.38 20.12
C MET A 1 -28.17 2.52 20.18
N ASN A 2 -28.56 3.72 19.76
CA ASN A 2 -27.70 4.88 19.87
C ASN A 2 -27.52 5.27 21.34
N HIS A 3 -26.38 5.80 21.70
CA HIS A 3 -26.11 6.27 23.06
C HIS A 3 -26.71 7.66 23.24
N TRP A 4 -27.51 7.87 24.29
CA TRP A 4 -28.29 9.10 24.54
C TRP A 4 -27.46 10.39 24.46
N LEU A 5 -26.25 10.39 25.01
CA LEU A 5 -25.36 11.56 24.99
C LEU A 5 -24.84 11.84 23.57
N LEU A 6 -24.49 10.79 22.82
CA LEU A 6 -24.03 10.94 21.43
C LEU A 6 -25.11 11.48 20.51
N ASP A 7 -26.37 11.10 20.75
CA ASP A 7 -27.52 11.64 20.01
C ASP A 7 -27.76 13.10 20.39
N ALA A 8 -27.66 13.45 21.68
CA ALA A 8 -27.86 14.82 22.17
C ALA A 8 -26.79 15.81 21.61
N ILE A 9 -25.57 15.36 21.39
CA ILE A 9 -24.49 16.22 20.86
C ILE A 9 -24.22 16.03 19.36
N ALA A 10 -25.08 15.34 18.61
CA ALA A 10 -24.79 14.95 17.22
C ALA A 10 -24.42 16.14 16.33
N ASP A 11 -25.17 17.22 16.36
CA ASP A 11 -24.90 18.44 15.58
C ASP A 11 -23.61 19.13 16.03
N GLN A 12 -23.40 19.22 17.35
CA GLN A 12 -22.20 19.79 17.94
C GLN A 12 -20.96 18.98 17.55
N ARG A 13 -21.04 17.65 17.63
CA ARG A 13 -19.98 16.72 17.20
C ARG A 13 -19.64 16.91 15.72
N ALA A 14 -20.65 16.96 14.85
CA ALA A 14 -20.44 17.16 13.42
C ALA A 14 -19.76 18.51 13.11
N ARG A 15 -20.16 19.59 13.80
CA ARG A 15 -19.54 20.92 13.68
C ARG A 15 -18.09 20.91 14.17
N SER A 16 -17.84 20.37 15.38
CA SER A 16 -16.51 20.31 15.98
C SER A 16 -15.53 19.50 15.13
N LEU A 17 -15.97 18.38 14.54
CA LEU A 17 -15.15 17.55 13.66
C LEU A 17 -14.76 18.28 12.36
N ARG A 18 -15.69 19.00 11.75
CA ARG A 18 -15.38 19.83 10.57
C ARG A 18 -14.34 20.90 10.91
N GLU A 19 -14.49 21.55 12.04
CA GLU A 19 -13.54 22.57 12.49
C GLU A 19 -12.16 22.00 12.80
N ALA A 20 -12.10 20.88 13.51
CA ALA A 20 -10.86 20.17 13.80
C ALA A 20 -10.14 19.72 12.52
N ASP A 21 -10.85 19.16 11.54
CA ASP A 21 -10.27 18.74 10.27
C ASP A 21 -9.78 19.93 9.44
N ARG A 22 -10.49 21.06 9.48
CA ARG A 22 -10.05 22.32 8.89
C ARG A 22 -8.73 22.78 9.51
N VAL A 23 -8.65 22.83 10.82
CA VAL A 23 -7.42 23.20 11.55
C VAL A 23 -6.27 22.26 11.19
N GLN A 24 -6.51 20.94 11.21
CA GLN A 24 -5.52 19.94 10.83
C GLN A 24 -5.01 20.18 9.41
N PHE A 25 -5.90 20.45 8.47
CA PHE A 25 -5.53 20.71 7.07
C PHE A 25 -4.60 21.91 6.95
N TYR A 26 -4.90 23.04 7.63
CA TYR A 26 -4.07 24.24 7.64
C TYR A 26 -2.69 23.99 8.28
N GLN A 27 -2.64 23.25 9.40
CA GLN A 27 -1.38 22.85 10.05
C GLN A 27 -0.50 22.02 9.12
N GLU A 28 -1.08 21.01 8.49
CA GLU A 28 -0.38 20.10 7.57
C GLU A 28 0.10 20.84 6.29
N MET A 29 -0.65 21.82 5.83
CA MET A 29 -0.26 22.67 4.68
C MET A 29 0.70 23.80 5.09
N ARG A 30 1.15 23.84 6.35
CA ARG A 30 2.05 24.86 6.92
C ARG A 30 1.55 26.29 6.65
N ARG A 31 0.25 26.49 6.85
CA ARG A 31 -0.42 27.78 6.69
C ARG A 31 -0.83 28.36 8.02
N GLU A 32 -0.98 29.68 8.04
CA GLU A 32 -1.52 30.41 9.17
C GLU A 32 -2.89 29.85 9.52
N LEU A 33 -3.07 29.48 10.80
CA LEU A 33 -4.30 28.85 11.26
C LEU A 33 -5.44 29.86 11.22
N PRO A 34 -6.60 29.50 10.66
CA PRO A 34 -7.79 30.31 10.84
C PRO A 34 -8.19 30.25 12.33
N GLY A 35 -8.82 31.30 12.82
CA GLY A 35 -9.44 31.28 14.14
C GLY A 35 -10.44 30.12 14.27
N PHE A 36 -10.43 29.44 15.39
CA PHE A 36 -11.35 28.33 15.68
C PHE A 36 -11.80 28.37 17.15
N ASP A 37 -12.93 27.72 17.44
CA ASP A 37 -13.52 27.66 18.77
C ASP A 37 -12.93 26.51 19.61
N GLU A 38 -11.86 26.81 20.38
CA GLU A 38 -11.20 25.84 21.24
C GLU A 38 -12.12 25.29 22.34
N GLU A 39 -13.01 26.11 22.89
CA GLU A 39 -13.93 25.73 23.97
C GLU A 39 -14.94 24.70 23.47
N LEU A 40 -15.48 24.92 22.27
CA LEU A 40 -16.36 23.98 21.57
C LEU A 40 -15.68 22.62 21.38
N LEU A 41 -14.42 22.61 20.90
CA LEU A 41 -13.68 21.38 20.67
C LEU A 41 -13.39 20.64 21.97
N ARG A 42 -12.95 21.36 23.04
CA ARG A 42 -12.69 20.77 24.36
C ARG A 42 -13.96 20.19 24.99
N GLY A 43 -15.06 20.93 24.95
CA GLY A 43 -16.34 20.47 25.49
C GLY A 43 -16.90 19.26 24.78
N THR A 44 -16.77 19.24 23.43
CA THR A 44 -17.19 18.07 22.63
C THR A 44 -16.30 16.86 22.90
N ALA A 45 -14.98 17.04 22.99
CA ALA A 45 -14.06 15.95 23.31
C ALA A 45 -14.34 15.33 24.68
N ALA A 46 -14.63 16.16 25.71
CA ALA A 46 -15.00 15.70 27.04
C ALA A 46 -16.33 14.90 27.02
N ALA A 47 -17.34 15.37 26.28
CA ALA A 47 -18.61 14.65 26.16
C ALA A 47 -18.42 13.28 25.44
N LEU A 48 -17.57 13.23 24.41
CA LEU A 48 -17.24 11.98 23.74
C LEU A 48 -16.49 11.01 24.66
N GLU A 49 -15.55 11.49 25.46
CA GLU A 49 -14.84 10.69 26.46
C GLU A 49 -15.80 10.08 27.50
N ILE A 50 -16.75 10.86 27.98
CA ILE A 50 -17.80 10.37 28.89
C ILE A 50 -18.61 9.27 28.24
N ALA A 51 -19.03 9.45 26.98
CA ALA A 51 -19.75 8.43 26.23
C ALA A 51 -18.93 7.15 26.04
N VAL A 52 -17.60 7.26 25.78
CA VAL A 52 -16.70 6.11 25.67
C VAL A 52 -16.60 5.35 26.99
N LEU A 53 -16.51 6.06 28.11
CA LEU A 53 -16.49 5.46 29.44
C LEU A 53 -17.80 4.72 29.73
N ASP A 54 -18.94 5.34 29.43
CA ASP A 54 -20.25 4.75 29.67
C ASP A 54 -20.50 3.48 28.82
N LEU A 55 -20.16 3.53 27.54
CA LEU A 55 -20.29 2.40 26.63
C LEU A 55 -19.35 1.22 26.93
N LYS A 56 -18.22 1.45 27.58
CA LYS A 56 -17.22 0.39 27.88
C LYS A 56 -17.21 -0.06 29.34
N ILE A 57 -18.07 0.48 30.18
CA ILE A 57 -18.13 0.09 31.61
C ILE A 57 -18.64 -1.35 31.78
N ASP A 58 -19.52 -1.80 30.92
CA ASP A 58 -20.15 -3.12 31.05
C ASP A 58 -19.34 -4.20 30.31
N ARG A 59 -18.51 -4.94 31.05
CA ARG A 59 -17.72 -6.07 30.52
C ARG A 59 -18.59 -7.22 29.99
N LEU A 60 -19.90 -7.18 30.21
CA LEU A 60 -20.86 -8.24 29.87
C LEU A 60 -21.54 -8.03 28.51
N THR A 61 -21.37 -6.88 27.88
CA THR A 61 -21.94 -6.60 26.56
C THR A 61 -20.87 -6.73 25.45
N ASP A 62 -20.67 -7.93 24.96
CA ASP A 62 -20.01 -8.22 23.69
C ASP A 62 -20.88 -7.82 22.48
N ASP A 63 -21.64 -6.71 22.57
CA ASP A 63 -22.42 -6.22 21.45
C ASP A 63 -21.50 -5.51 20.44
N PRO A 64 -21.27 -6.10 19.24
CA PRO A 64 -20.38 -5.53 18.24
C PRO A 64 -20.78 -4.11 17.80
N GLU A 65 -22.08 -3.79 17.83
CA GLU A 65 -22.59 -2.47 17.45
C GLU A 65 -22.17 -1.41 18.50
N GLN A 66 -22.29 -1.72 19.78
CA GLN A 66 -21.87 -0.81 20.86
C GLN A 66 -20.36 -0.60 20.86
N LEU A 67 -19.58 -1.66 20.60
CA LEU A 67 -18.13 -1.55 20.47
C LEU A 67 -17.73 -0.62 19.31
N ASP A 68 -18.42 -0.71 18.18
CA ASP A 68 -18.15 0.16 17.02
C ASP A 68 -18.50 1.63 17.31
N ILE A 69 -19.62 1.88 17.99
CA ILE A 69 -20.02 3.22 18.43
C ILE A 69 -18.98 3.81 19.39
N SER A 70 -18.52 3.04 20.37
CA SER A 70 -17.47 3.45 21.32
C SER A 70 -16.15 3.76 20.61
N ARG A 71 -15.71 2.90 19.67
CA ARG A 71 -14.50 3.12 18.86
C ARG A 71 -14.58 4.41 18.05
N LYS A 72 -15.71 4.67 17.39
CA LYS A 72 -15.94 5.91 16.63
C LYS A 72 -15.91 7.15 17.53
N ALA A 73 -16.54 7.09 18.70
CA ALA A 73 -16.52 8.19 19.66
C ALA A 73 -15.10 8.48 20.18
N ALA A 74 -14.33 7.44 20.51
CA ALA A 74 -12.95 7.57 20.98
C ALA A 74 -12.02 8.12 19.87
N ALA A 75 -12.17 7.66 18.63
CA ALA A 75 -11.42 8.18 17.49
C ALA A 75 -11.71 9.66 17.24
N ASP A 76 -12.97 10.07 17.34
CA ASP A 76 -13.37 11.47 17.17
C ASP A 76 -12.84 12.35 18.31
N ALA A 77 -12.91 11.89 19.59
CA ALA A 77 -12.33 12.60 20.71
C ALA A 77 -10.82 12.83 20.53
N PHE A 78 -10.08 11.80 20.08
CA PHE A 78 -8.67 11.95 19.74
C PHE A 78 -8.42 13.02 18.67
N ARG A 79 -9.24 13.04 17.61
CA ARG A 79 -9.12 14.04 16.54
C ARG A 79 -9.29 15.46 17.04
N LEU A 80 -10.26 15.68 17.96
CA LEU A 80 -10.50 16.98 18.55
C LEU A 80 -9.34 17.41 19.45
N LEU A 81 -8.87 16.52 20.32
CA LEU A 81 -7.77 16.83 21.25
C LEU A 81 -6.44 17.08 20.55
N ARG A 82 -6.17 16.34 19.44
CA ARG A 82 -4.91 16.45 18.70
C ARG A 82 -4.66 17.83 18.10
N VAL A 83 -5.69 18.54 17.67
CA VAL A 83 -5.56 19.85 17.03
C VAL A 83 -5.56 21.03 17.98
N LEU A 84 -5.91 20.80 19.25
CA LEU A 84 -5.88 21.83 20.29
C LEU A 84 -4.45 22.27 20.60
N PRO A 85 -4.23 23.54 20.97
CA PRO A 85 -2.93 24.01 21.43
C PRO A 85 -2.47 23.20 22.66
N LEU A 86 -1.19 22.81 22.66
CA LEU A 86 -0.61 22.10 23.78
C LEU A 86 -0.46 23.04 24.99
N PRO A 87 -0.82 22.59 26.20
CA PRO A 87 -0.58 23.34 27.44
C PRO A 87 0.92 23.64 27.60
N GLN A 88 1.25 24.79 28.16
CA GLN A 88 2.64 25.19 28.42
C GLN A 88 3.23 24.53 29.67
N GLU A 89 2.39 24.23 30.65
CA GLU A 89 2.80 23.55 31.88
C GLU A 89 3.08 22.08 31.60
N PRO A 90 4.28 21.53 31.98
CA PRO A 90 4.71 20.19 31.60
C PRO A 90 3.77 19.05 31.99
N MET A 91 3.20 19.10 33.24
CA MET A 91 2.27 18.06 33.68
C MET A 91 0.93 18.14 32.98
N ALA A 92 0.41 19.36 32.75
CA ALA A 92 -0.80 19.55 31.96
C ALA A 92 -0.62 19.09 30.50
N MET A 93 0.53 19.39 29.91
CA MET A 93 0.89 18.88 28.57
C MET A 93 0.94 17.35 28.54
N GLY A 94 1.67 16.73 29.46
CA GLY A 94 1.77 15.28 29.58
C GLY A 94 0.42 14.61 29.74
N THR A 95 -0.44 15.15 30.59
CA THR A 95 -1.81 14.67 30.82
C THR A 95 -2.67 14.79 29.56
N HIS A 96 -2.59 15.94 28.87
CA HIS A 96 -3.30 16.15 27.60
C HIS A 96 -2.88 15.13 26.52
N LEU A 97 -1.56 14.95 26.34
CA LEU A 97 -1.02 14.00 25.39
C LEU A 97 -1.42 12.55 25.72
N LEU A 98 -1.34 12.17 26.99
CA LEU A 98 -1.71 10.84 27.44
C LEU A 98 -3.19 10.56 27.24
N ARG A 99 -4.05 11.50 27.59
CA ARG A 99 -5.50 11.40 27.42
C ARG A 99 -5.89 11.24 25.96
N ALA A 100 -5.35 12.09 25.09
CA ALA A 100 -5.56 11.98 23.64
C ALA A 100 -5.06 10.63 23.09
N SER A 101 -3.87 10.18 23.53
CA SER A 101 -3.25 8.92 23.07
C SER A 101 -4.04 7.69 23.51
N VAL A 102 -4.56 7.67 24.73
CA VAL A 102 -5.42 6.59 25.24
C VAL A 102 -6.71 6.50 24.43
N LEU A 103 -7.35 7.62 24.15
CA LEU A 103 -8.54 7.66 23.28
C LEU A 103 -8.23 7.20 21.86
N ALA A 104 -7.04 7.49 21.33
CA ALA A 104 -6.62 6.97 20.04
C ALA A 104 -6.48 5.44 20.04
N VAL A 105 -5.92 4.86 21.11
CA VAL A 105 -5.83 3.38 21.26
C VAL A 105 -7.23 2.77 21.26
N LEU A 106 -8.16 3.33 22.03
CA LEU A 106 -9.55 2.87 22.10
C LEU A 106 -10.32 3.05 20.80
N GLY A 107 -9.93 4.03 19.97
CA GLY A 107 -10.51 4.33 18.66
C GLY A 107 -9.89 3.56 17.49
N ASP A 108 -9.11 2.50 17.72
CA ASP A 108 -8.34 1.79 16.68
C ASP A 108 -7.38 2.73 15.89
N ARG A 109 -6.86 3.79 16.55
CA ARG A 109 -5.94 4.80 16.00
C ARG A 109 -4.58 4.83 16.73
N SER A 110 -4.18 3.72 17.33
CA SER A 110 -2.91 3.60 18.06
C SER A 110 -1.70 3.98 17.21
N ALA A 111 -1.71 3.59 15.92
CA ALA A 111 -0.66 3.97 14.98
C ALA A 111 -0.60 5.49 14.75
N ASP A 112 -1.74 6.19 14.75
CA ASP A 112 -1.80 7.65 14.60
C ASP A 112 -1.25 8.35 15.84
N ALA A 113 -1.58 7.86 17.03
CA ALA A 113 -1.04 8.39 18.29
C ALA A 113 0.48 8.18 18.39
N ALA A 114 0.96 6.98 18.08
CA ALA A 114 2.39 6.68 18.09
C ALA A 114 3.18 7.61 17.13
N ARG A 115 2.66 7.85 15.92
CA ARG A 115 3.27 8.79 14.97
C ARG A 115 3.25 10.22 15.47
N TRP A 116 2.13 10.66 16.02
CA TRP A 116 1.98 12.01 16.59
C TRP A 116 2.99 12.25 17.70
N LEU A 117 3.11 11.32 18.65
CA LEU A 117 4.06 11.41 19.76
C LEU A 117 5.53 11.42 19.27
N ARG A 118 5.86 10.60 18.27
CA ARG A 118 7.21 10.62 17.65
C ARG A 118 7.51 11.95 16.97
N ALA A 119 6.54 12.51 16.24
CA ALA A 119 6.69 13.79 15.58
C ALA A 119 6.86 14.97 16.56
N LEU A 120 6.27 14.89 17.74
CA LEU A 120 6.49 15.87 18.80
C LEU A 120 7.90 15.77 19.40
N GLU A 121 8.41 14.56 19.61
CA GLU A 121 9.79 14.33 20.05
C GLU A 121 10.80 14.85 19.01
N GLU A 122 10.61 14.53 17.72
CA GLU A 122 11.47 15.00 16.62
C GLU A 122 11.52 16.53 16.50
N LYS A 123 10.47 17.22 16.95
CA LYS A 123 10.38 18.68 17.00
C LYS A 123 10.84 19.28 18.33
N GLU A 124 11.40 18.46 19.22
CA GLU A 124 11.81 18.85 20.58
C GLU A 124 10.67 19.43 21.44
N VAL A 125 9.42 18.95 21.20
CA VAL A 125 8.20 19.35 21.92
C VAL A 125 7.72 18.23 22.87
N TRP A 126 8.63 17.37 23.32
CA TRP A 126 8.30 16.36 24.35
C TRP A 126 8.13 17.02 25.71
N PRO A 127 7.12 16.66 26.53
CA PRO A 127 6.90 17.28 27.83
C PRO A 127 8.10 17.03 28.77
N ASN A 128 8.67 18.12 29.31
CA ASN A 128 9.74 18.03 30.29
C ASN A 128 9.14 17.77 31.68
N LEU A 129 8.66 16.54 31.90
CA LEU A 129 7.98 16.14 33.12
C LEU A 129 8.93 16.22 34.34
N PRO A 130 8.45 16.59 35.55
CA PRO A 130 9.26 16.72 36.75
C PRO A 130 9.60 15.35 37.37
N LEU A 131 10.37 14.54 36.65
CA LEU A 131 10.73 13.17 37.06
C LEU A 131 11.70 13.12 38.26
N GLU A 132 12.37 14.22 38.56
CA GLU A 132 13.32 14.37 39.67
C GLU A 132 12.81 15.35 40.75
N SER A 133 11.48 15.61 40.80
CA SER A 133 10.88 16.47 41.81
C SER A 133 11.16 15.95 43.21
N ASP A 134 11.43 16.85 44.11
CA ASP A 134 11.52 16.54 45.56
C ASP A 134 10.14 16.18 46.17
N ASP A 135 9.04 16.61 45.54
CA ASP A 135 7.68 16.18 45.86
C ASP A 135 7.44 14.77 45.31
N TRP A 136 7.33 13.80 46.22
CA TRP A 136 7.14 12.41 45.90
C TRP A 136 5.84 12.15 45.11
N GLY A 137 4.76 12.84 45.45
CA GLY A 137 3.48 12.72 44.73
C GLY A 137 3.55 13.27 43.32
N GLU A 138 4.19 14.42 43.13
CA GLU A 138 4.43 14.98 41.79
C GLU A 138 5.34 14.07 40.93
N ARG A 139 6.44 13.58 41.55
CA ARG A 139 7.35 12.65 40.91
C ARG A 139 6.65 11.35 40.45
N CYS A 140 5.79 10.77 41.29
CA CYS A 140 5.01 9.59 40.98
C CYS A 140 4.06 9.84 39.79
N ARG A 141 3.30 10.94 39.82
CA ARG A 141 2.39 11.31 38.71
C ARG A 141 3.15 11.55 37.41
N ALA A 142 4.28 12.25 37.46
CA ALA A 142 5.15 12.50 36.33
C ALA A 142 5.68 11.18 35.70
N THR A 143 6.17 10.29 36.56
CA THR A 143 6.69 8.97 36.14
C THR A 143 5.61 8.13 35.46
N ILE A 144 4.40 8.05 36.02
CA ILE A 144 3.29 7.30 35.41
C ILE A 144 2.88 7.91 34.07
N THR A 145 2.84 9.23 33.98
CA THR A 145 2.53 9.91 32.71
C THR A 145 3.57 9.60 31.63
N ASP A 146 4.89 9.67 31.96
CA ASP A 146 5.97 9.34 31.01
C ASP A 146 5.91 7.87 30.57
N VAL A 147 5.74 6.96 31.52
CA VAL A 147 5.68 5.51 31.27
C VAL A 147 4.55 5.15 30.32
N TRP A 148 3.34 5.61 30.57
CA TRP A 148 2.20 5.31 29.70
C TRP A 148 2.27 6.00 28.34
N LEU A 149 2.83 7.22 28.25
CA LEU A 149 3.11 7.87 26.96
C LEU A 149 4.07 7.03 26.10
N ARG A 150 5.12 6.48 26.73
CA ARG A 150 6.09 5.61 26.02
C ARG A 150 5.47 4.29 25.56
N LEU A 151 4.59 3.68 26.36
CA LEU A 151 3.85 2.48 25.99
C LEU A 151 2.94 2.69 24.77
N VAL A 152 2.41 3.90 24.59
CA VAL A 152 1.64 4.23 23.37
C VAL A 152 2.57 4.58 22.21
N ARG A 153 3.65 5.34 22.45
CA ARG A 153 4.60 5.77 21.42
C ARG A 153 5.34 4.61 20.76
N LYS A 154 5.74 3.61 21.54
CA LYS A 154 6.42 2.39 21.12
C LYS A 154 7.57 2.65 20.13
N LYS A 155 8.57 3.43 20.56
CA LYS A 155 9.78 3.69 19.78
C LYS A 155 10.76 2.50 19.92
N GLY A 156 10.31 1.32 19.55
CA GLY A 156 11.12 0.11 19.65
C GLY A 156 11.40 -0.33 21.11
N TRP A 157 12.55 -0.97 21.29
CA TRP A 157 13.03 -1.47 22.60
C TRP A 157 13.44 -0.32 23.52
N ASP A 158 13.86 0.82 23.00
CA ASP A 158 14.27 1.97 23.81
C ASP A 158 13.15 2.44 24.76
N ASP A 159 11.92 2.54 24.25
CA ASP A 159 10.78 2.91 25.12
C ASP A 159 10.46 1.85 26.16
N ARG A 160 10.55 0.57 25.79
CA ARG A 160 10.36 -0.53 26.72
C ARG A 160 11.39 -0.50 27.87
N ASP A 161 12.66 -0.33 27.54
CA ASP A 161 13.74 -0.32 28.52
C ASP A 161 13.60 0.87 29.47
N VAL A 162 13.27 2.06 28.96
CA VAL A 162 12.99 3.24 29.81
C VAL A 162 11.76 3.01 30.69
N VAL A 163 10.70 2.38 30.20
CA VAL A 163 9.51 2.05 31.04
C VAL A 163 9.91 1.19 32.22
N LEU A 164 10.66 0.10 31.98
CA LEU A 164 11.09 -0.80 33.05
C LEU A 164 12.06 -0.14 34.03
N GLU A 165 13.00 0.66 33.53
CA GLU A 165 13.92 1.45 34.36
C GLU A 165 13.18 2.44 35.27
N ARG A 166 12.20 3.19 34.73
CA ARG A 166 11.39 4.15 35.48
C ARG A 166 10.56 3.47 36.57
N VAL A 167 9.93 2.35 36.25
CA VAL A 167 9.13 1.59 37.25
C VAL A 167 10.04 1.03 38.34
N ALA A 168 11.21 0.50 37.99
CA ALA A 168 12.19 0.01 38.97
C ALA A 168 12.70 1.14 39.87
N ALA A 169 13.12 2.28 39.28
CA ALA A 169 13.58 3.44 40.05
C ALA A 169 12.52 4.00 41.02
N LEU A 170 11.25 4.02 40.59
CA LEU A 170 10.15 4.42 41.45
C LEU A 170 10.00 3.50 42.66
N ARG A 171 10.11 2.18 42.45
CA ARG A 171 10.02 1.17 43.50
C ARG A 171 11.22 1.25 44.46
N ASP A 172 12.44 1.40 43.97
CA ASP A 172 13.64 1.46 44.77
C ASP A 172 13.70 2.73 45.64
N ALA A 173 13.12 3.83 45.15
CA ALA A 173 13.02 5.07 45.91
C ALA A 173 11.86 5.10 46.92
N GLN A 174 10.93 4.15 46.83
CA GLN A 174 9.69 4.16 47.65
C GLN A 174 9.97 4.23 49.17
N GLU A 175 10.88 3.42 49.70
CA GLU A 175 11.21 3.41 51.12
C GLU A 175 11.80 4.73 51.60
N ALA A 176 12.57 5.42 50.73
CA ALA A 176 13.20 6.68 51.08
C ALA A 176 12.22 7.87 51.12
N PHE A 177 11.23 7.88 50.21
CA PHE A 177 10.33 9.02 50.02
C PHE A 177 8.96 8.87 50.63
N GLU A 178 8.41 7.65 50.72
CA GLU A 178 7.02 7.40 51.16
C GLU A 178 6.79 7.91 52.58
N ARG A 179 7.67 7.60 53.53
CA ARG A 179 7.56 8.04 54.91
C ARG A 179 7.59 9.55 55.00
N ASN A 180 8.54 10.21 54.37
CA ASN A 180 8.69 11.66 54.42
C ASN A 180 7.48 12.35 53.80
N TYR A 181 6.99 11.86 52.67
CA TYR A 181 5.84 12.41 51.96
C TYR A 181 4.55 12.34 52.84
N LEU A 182 4.26 11.17 53.40
CA LEU A 182 3.05 10.98 54.22
C LEU A 182 3.09 11.72 55.56
N HIS A 183 4.28 11.94 56.11
CA HIS A 183 4.43 12.72 57.35
C HIS A 183 4.21 14.24 57.15
N ALA A 184 4.23 14.72 55.97
CA ALA A 184 3.95 16.13 55.66
C ALA A 184 2.45 16.50 55.72
N PHE A 185 1.55 15.49 55.83
CA PHE A 185 0.11 15.72 55.80
C PHE A 185 -0.56 15.49 57.17
N GLU A 186 -1.69 16.16 57.39
CA GLU A 186 -2.61 15.82 58.45
C GLU A 186 -3.16 14.37 58.24
N PRO A 187 -3.57 13.64 59.30
CA PRO A 187 -3.90 12.21 59.25
C PRO A 187 -4.95 11.83 58.17
N LEU A 188 -5.92 12.69 57.92
CA LEU A 188 -6.95 12.45 56.91
C LEU A 188 -6.39 12.64 55.49
N GLU A 189 -5.56 13.65 55.29
CA GLU A 189 -4.85 13.91 54.02
C GLU A 189 -3.79 12.87 53.77
N ALA A 190 -3.02 12.44 54.77
CA ALA A 190 -2.07 11.36 54.69
C ALA A 190 -2.73 10.04 54.24
N LYS A 191 -3.92 9.72 54.76
CA LYS A 191 -4.69 8.55 54.30
C LYS A 191 -5.08 8.67 52.83
N ARG A 192 -5.54 9.85 52.38
CA ARG A 192 -5.92 10.10 50.99
C ARG A 192 -4.70 9.98 50.05
N SER A 193 -3.58 10.59 50.44
CA SER A 193 -2.33 10.55 49.69
C SER A 193 -1.74 9.14 49.61
N ALA A 194 -1.82 8.35 50.68
CA ALA A 194 -1.43 6.95 50.72
C ALA A 194 -2.26 6.10 49.73
N LEU A 195 -3.57 6.29 49.68
CA LEU A 195 -4.45 5.62 48.74
C LEU A 195 -4.18 6.04 47.28
N GLU A 196 -3.86 7.32 47.05
CA GLU A 196 -3.41 7.80 45.74
C GLU A 196 -2.12 7.11 45.31
N LEU A 197 -1.13 7.00 46.21
CA LEU A 197 0.13 6.27 45.91
C LEU A 197 -0.13 4.79 45.62
N ILE A 198 -1.08 4.14 46.33
CA ILE A 198 -1.47 2.75 46.02
C ILE A 198 -2.05 2.66 44.62
N ALA A 199 -2.92 3.58 44.22
CA ALA A 199 -3.48 3.61 42.86
C ALA A 199 -2.36 3.77 41.82
N ILE A 200 -1.43 4.70 42.01
CA ILE A 200 -0.28 4.97 41.14
C ILE A 200 0.65 3.76 41.08
N TYR A 201 0.93 3.09 42.22
CA TYR A 201 1.73 1.86 42.26
C TYR A 201 1.13 0.77 41.39
N HIS A 202 -0.19 0.55 41.46
CA HIS A 202 -0.84 -0.46 40.61
C HIS A 202 -0.84 -0.06 39.14
N LEU A 203 -0.91 1.21 38.79
CA LEU A 203 -0.73 1.70 37.42
C LEU A 203 0.70 1.46 36.91
N ALA A 204 1.71 1.65 37.76
CA ALA A 204 3.10 1.31 37.41
C ALA A 204 3.28 -0.18 37.16
N LYS A 205 2.69 -1.02 38.02
CA LYS A 205 2.71 -2.47 37.86
C LYS A 205 1.99 -2.95 36.62
N ALA A 206 0.84 -2.37 36.29
CA ALA A 206 0.14 -2.66 35.04
C ALA A 206 1.00 -2.30 33.81
N ALA A 207 1.72 -1.17 33.86
CA ALA A 207 2.64 -0.77 32.79
C ALA A 207 3.83 -1.72 32.68
N ASP A 208 4.44 -2.18 33.76
CA ASP A 208 5.50 -3.19 33.81
C ASP A 208 5.05 -4.51 33.16
N VAL A 209 3.90 -5.03 33.57
CA VAL A 209 3.26 -6.23 33.00
C VAL A 209 3.03 -6.08 31.50
N LEU A 210 2.49 -4.94 31.08
CA LEU A 210 2.19 -4.67 29.67
C LEU A 210 3.47 -4.56 28.83
N ALA A 211 4.52 -3.90 29.34
CA ALA A 211 5.81 -3.79 28.68
C ALA A 211 6.45 -5.16 28.43
N HIS A 212 6.47 -6.03 29.44
CA HIS A 212 6.95 -7.41 29.29
C HIS A 212 6.10 -8.21 28.33
N TYR A 213 4.78 -8.12 28.40
CA TYR A 213 3.90 -8.88 27.52
C TYR A 213 4.06 -8.51 26.04
N ILE A 214 4.12 -7.22 25.74
CA ILE A 214 4.26 -6.73 24.34
C ILE A 214 5.56 -7.23 23.71
N THR A 215 6.65 -7.35 24.49
CA THR A 215 7.95 -7.78 23.98
C THR A 215 8.16 -9.29 24.04
N ASP A 216 7.77 -9.92 25.14
CA ASP A 216 8.13 -11.32 25.40
C ASP A 216 6.97 -12.31 25.16
N GLY A 217 5.74 -11.79 25.08
CA GLY A 217 4.52 -12.61 24.91
C GLY A 217 4.12 -13.43 26.12
N VAL A 218 4.90 -13.33 27.22
CA VAL A 218 4.71 -14.05 28.50
C VAL A 218 5.06 -13.11 29.65
N VAL A 219 4.35 -13.26 30.76
CA VAL A 219 4.66 -12.58 32.02
C VAL A 219 4.62 -13.62 33.14
N GLU A 220 5.68 -13.73 33.93
CA GLU A 220 5.81 -14.69 35.03
C GLU A 220 5.49 -16.14 34.61
N GLY A 221 5.87 -16.52 33.37
CA GLY A 221 5.60 -17.84 32.80
C GLY A 221 4.16 -18.05 32.31
N SER A 222 3.29 -17.07 32.46
CA SER A 222 1.91 -17.13 31.96
C SER A 222 1.74 -16.40 30.63
N TYR A 223 0.97 -17.00 29.75
CA TYR A 223 0.49 -16.35 28.52
C TYR A 223 -0.80 -15.53 28.76
N GLN A 224 -1.52 -15.80 29.84
CA GLN A 224 -2.77 -15.12 30.17
C GLN A 224 -2.47 -13.88 30.99
N VAL A 225 -2.21 -12.77 30.32
CA VAL A 225 -1.83 -11.51 30.96
C VAL A 225 -3.04 -10.70 31.46
N GLN A 226 -4.23 -10.89 30.84
CA GLN A 226 -5.41 -10.09 31.13
C GLN A 226 -5.87 -10.16 32.60
N PRO A 227 -5.95 -11.35 33.26
CA PRO A 227 -6.33 -11.43 34.67
C PRO A 227 -5.36 -10.70 35.60
N LEU A 228 -4.07 -10.66 35.26
CA LEU A 228 -3.05 -9.96 36.03
C LEU A 228 -3.22 -8.43 35.89
N LEU A 229 -3.44 -7.94 34.70
CA LEU A 229 -3.74 -6.52 34.43
C LEU A 229 -5.02 -6.11 35.14
N ASP A 230 -6.10 -6.89 35.01
CA ASP A 230 -7.38 -6.63 35.68
C ASP A 230 -7.23 -6.52 37.20
N SER A 231 -6.46 -7.43 37.82
CA SER A 231 -6.17 -7.35 39.25
C SER A 231 -5.50 -6.04 39.66
N HIS A 232 -4.55 -5.54 38.89
CA HIS A 232 -3.90 -4.26 39.16
C HIS A 232 -4.84 -3.06 38.97
N PHE A 233 -5.61 -3.05 37.89
CA PHE A 233 -6.55 -1.97 37.62
C PHE A 233 -7.70 -1.93 38.61
N ASP A 234 -8.25 -3.08 39.01
CA ASP A 234 -9.34 -3.15 40.03
C ASP A 234 -8.86 -2.59 41.37
N ARG A 235 -7.65 -2.95 41.84
CA ARG A 235 -7.06 -2.39 43.06
C ARG A 235 -6.79 -0.88 42.94
N ALA A 236 -6.36 -0.40 41.77
CA ALA A 236 -6.20 1.03 41.53
C ALA A 236 -7.54 1.76 41.59
N ILE A 237 -8.62 1.19 41.04
CA ILE A 237 -9.98 1.75 41.08
C ILE A 237 -10.52 1.75 42.50
N GLU A 238 -10.37 0.65 43.27
CA GLU A 238 -10.76 0.56 44.67
C GLU A 238 -10.07 1.62 45.54
N ALA A 239 -8.76 1.83 45.32
CA ALA A 239 -8.00 2.86 46.02
C ALA A 239 -8.51 4.28 45.67
N CYS A 240 -8.82 4.55 44.40
CA CYS A 240 -9.42 5.82 43.97
C CYS A 240 -10.79 6.05 44.59
N GLU A 241 -11.62 5.00 44.70
CA GLU A 241 -12.93 5.08 45.33
C GLU A 241 -12.82 5.39 46.86
N ALA A 242 -11.96 4.66 47.55
CA ALA A 242 -11.71 4.86 48.98
C ALA A 242 -11.16 6.26 49.29
N ALA A 243 -10.35 6.82 48.42
CA ALA A 243 -9.79 8.18 48.53
C ALA A 243 -10.69 9.27 47.95
N ARG A 244 -11.82 8.94 47.33
CA ARG A 244 -12.70 9.85 46.57
C ARG A 244 -11.97 10.70 45.55
N LEU A 245 -11.07 10.07 44.76
CA LEU A 245 -10.31 10.71 43.67
C LEU A 245 -11.16 10.77 42.39
N VAL A 246 -12.03 11.80 42.34
CA VAL A 246 -13.06 11.95 41.31
C VAL A 246 -12.47 12.10 39.92
N GLU A 247 -11.29 12.71 39.78
CA GLU A 247 -10.63 12.92 38.50
C GLU A 247 -9.77 11.73 38.07
N LEU A 248 -9.11 11.05 39.00
CA LEU A 248 -8.21 9.95 38.69
C LEU A 248 -8.95 8.66 38.30
N LYS A 249 -10.07 8.37 38.98
CA LYS A 249 -10.83 7.14 38.75
C LYS A 249 -11.30 6.95 37.31
N PRO A 250 -11.94 7.92 36.63
CA PRO A 250 -12.30 7.79 35.19
C PRO A 250 -11.07 7.56 34.32
N PHE A 251 -9.97 8.23 34.60
CA PHE A 251 -8.73 8.08 33.87
C PHE A 251 -8.10 6.67 34.01
N VAL A 252 -8.10 6.12 35.28
CA VAL A 252 -7.67 4.73 35.51
C VAL A 252 -8.53 3.74 34.70
N ARG A 253 -9.84 3.96 34.60
CA ARG A 253 -10.72 3.14 33.76
C ARG A 253 -10.40 3.23 32.29
N LEU A 254 -10.10 4.43 31.76
CA LEU A 254 -9.66 4.59 30.38
C LEU A 254 -8.34 3.86 30.12
N LEU A 255 -7.37 3.97 31.03
CA LEU A 255 -6.10 3.25 30.92
C LEU A 255 -6.29 1.72 30.95
N SER A 256 -7.17 1.22 31.82
CA SER A 256 -7.51 -0.21 31.87
C SER A 256 -8.01 -0.72 30.52
N ARG A 257 -8.95 0.00 29.91
CA ARG A 257 -9.49 -0.36 28.60
C ARG A 257 -8.45 -0.23 27.46
N ALA A 258 -7.59 0.78 27.54
CA ALA A 258 -6.50 0.92 26.57
C ALA A 258 -5.47 -0.21 26.69
N ALA A 259 -5.14 -0.65 27.91
CA ALA A 259 -4.25 -1.79 28.14
C ALA A 259 -4.84 -3.08 27.57
N GLU A 260 -6.12 -3.35 27.77
CA GLU A 260 -6.86 -4.45 27.17
C GLU A 260 -6.76 -4.40 25.63
N GLN A 261 -7.03 -3.24 25.02
CA GLN A 261 -6.92 -3.06 23.57
C GLN A 261 -5.48 -3.22 23.05
N MET A 262 -4.47 -2.80 23.83
CA MET A 262 -3.05 -3.04 23.49
C MET A 262 -2.69 -4.51 23.52
N VAL A 263 -3.21 -5.28 24.48
CA VAL A 263 -3.04 -6.74 24.54
C VAL A 263 -3.71 -7.41 23.34
N GLU A 264 -4.92 -6.99 22.98
CA GLU A 264 -5.62 -7.52 21.79
C GLU A 264 -4.87 -7.23 20.49
N ASN A 265 -4.24 -6.05 20.38
CA ASN A 265 -3.48 -5.64 19.20
C ASN A 265 -2.07 -6.25 19.15
N ALA A 266 -1.57 -6.84 20.25
CA ALA A 266 -0.22 -7.39 20.30
C ALA A 266 -0.06 -8.56 19.32
N LEU A 267 1.06 -8.58 18.60
CA LEU A 267 1.40 -9.69 17.69
C LEU A 267 1.29 -11.04 18.37
N TRP A 268 1.74 -11.15 19.62
CA TRP A 268 1.66 -12.35 20.42
C TRP A 268 0.23 -12.85 20.62
N THR A 269 -0.72 -11.96 20.88
CA THR A 269 -2.14 -12.34 21.07
C THR A 269 -2.74 -12.83 19.77
N VAL A 270 -2.54 -12.11 18.69
CA VAL A 270 -3.15 -12.38 17.37
C VAL A 270 -2.64 -13.69 16.77
N THR A 271 -1.41 -14.09 17.06
CA THR A 271 -0.74 -15.24 16.40
C THR A 271 -0.52 -16.45 17.28
N ARG A 272 -0.85 -16.37 18.57
CA ARG A 272 -0.52 -17.38 19.60
C ARG A 272 -0.95 -18.82 19.26
N LYS A 273 -2.09 -19.01 18.60
CA LYS A 273 -2.70 -20.34 18.40
C LYS A 273 -2.32 -20.98 17.06
N VAL A 274 -1.33 -20.48 16.34
CA VAL A 274 -1.08 -20.92 14.96
C VAL A 274 -0.11 -22.10 14.92
N ASN A 275 1.18 -21.87 14.98
CA ASN A 275 2.21 -22.91 14.94
C ASN A 275 3.58 -22.37 15.40
N SER A 276 4.57 -23.26 15.57
CA SER A 276 5.91 -22.89 16.03
C SER A 276 6.66 -21.97 15.08
N ARG A 277 6.50 -22.11 13.77
CA ARG A 277 7.14 -21.23 12.78
C ARG A 277 6.61 -19.80 12.86
N VAL A 278 5.29 -19.66 13.02
CA VAL A 278 4.68 -18.33 13.21
C VAL A 278 5.17 -17.73 14.53
N THR A 279 5.27 -18.51 15.60
CA THR A 279 5.81 -18.04 16.88
C THR A 279 7.27 -17.59 16.74
N HIS A 280 8.11 -18.34 16.02
CA HIS A 280 9.49 -17.95 15.76
C HIS A 280 9.55 -16.65 14.93
N PHE A 281 8.76 -16.56 13.88
CA PHE A 281 8.68 -15.34 13.06
C PHE A 281 8.24 -14.11 13.87
N VAL A 282 7.25 -14.25 14.76
CA VAL A 282 6.82 -13.16 15.66
C VAL A 282 7.97 -12.75 16.58
N ARG A 283 8.71 -13.71 17.13
CA ARG A 283 9.88 -13.41 17.97
C ARG A 283 10.91 -12.59 17.20
N GLU A 284 11.17 -12.95 15.95
CA GLU A 284 12.06 -12.20 15.07
C GLU A 284 11.54 -10.79 14.75
N LEU A 285 10.25 -10.63 14.45
CA LEU A 285 9.64 -9.33 14.19
C LEU A 285 9.73 -8.39 15.40
N VAL A 286 9.53 -8.93 16.60
CA VAL A 286 9.62 -8.16 17.85
C VAL A 286 11.07 -7.84 18.20
N SER A 287 12.01 -8.77 18.00
CA SER A 287 13.44 -8.59 18.33
C SER A 287 14.20 -7.75 17.30
N ARG A 288 13.66 -7.52 16.12
CA ARG A 288 14.31 -6.79 15.03
C ARG A 288 14.78 -5.41 15.42
N GLY A 289 16.07 -5.36 15.66
CA GLY A 289 16.83 -4.16 15.86
C GLY A 289 16.39 -3.39 17.12
N ARG A 290 17.25 -3.32 18.11
CA ARG A 290 17.18 -2.33 19.16
C ARG A 290 17.22 -0.94 18.51
N GLY A 291 16.12 -0.55 17.90
CA GLY A 291 15.90 0.66 17.13
C GLY A 291 14.51 0.63 16.48
N ASN A 292 14.14 1.63 15.75
CA ASN A 292 12.79 1.94 15.22
C ASN A 292 12.10 0.89 14.34
N ARG A 293 12.57 -0.36 14.26
CA ARG A 293 12.08 -1.40 13.34
C ARG A 293 11.35 -2.57 14.01
N ALA A 294 11.33 -2.64 15.33
CA ALA A 294 10.58 -3.66 16.05
C ALA A 294 9.08 -3.50 15.79
N LEU A 295 8.39 -4.59 15.54
CA LEU A 295 6.94 -4.62 15.32
C LEU A 295 6.28 -5.31 16.51
N PHE A 296 5.55 -4.56 17.33
CA PHE A 296 4.89 -5.09 18.52
C PHE A 296 3.39 -5.35 18.31
N ASP A 297 2.74 -4.54 17.45
CA ASP A 297 1.30 -4.56 17.22
C ASP A 297 0.96 -4.81 15.75
N VAL A 298 -0.21 -5.36 15.53
CA VAL A 298 -0.86 -5.42 14.23
C VAL A 298 -1.79 -4.23 14.03
N LEU A 299 -1.92 -3.82 12.76
CA LEU A 299 -2.94 -2.83 12.39
C LEU A 299 -4.36 -3.42 12.51
N PRO A 300 -5.39 -2.60 12.76
CA PRO A 300 -6.77 -3.09 12.88
C PRO A 300 -7.24 -4.00 11.72
N PRO A 301 -6.95 -3.71 10.43
CA PRO A 301 -7.29 -4.62 9.34
C PRO A 301 -6.55 -5.95 9.43
N GLN A 302 -5.29 -5.94 9.86
CA GLN A 302 -4.51 -7.17 10.05
C GLN A 302 -5.07 -8.02 11.19
N ARG A 303 -5.39 -7.41 12.35
CA ARG A 303 -6.04 -8.09 13.47
C ARG A 303 -7.34 -8.75 13.03
N ARG A 304 -8.21 -8.00 12.36
CA ARG A 304 -9.50 -8.53 11.85
C ARG A 304 -9.28 -9.69 10.88
N THR A 305 -8.32 -9.58 9.97
CA THR A 305 -8.01 -10.65 9.01
C THR A 305 -7.46 -11.89 9.70
N LEU A 306 -6.47 -11.73 10.57
CA LEU A 306 -5.70 -12.83 11.14
C LEU A 306 -6.46 -13.56 12.27
N ALA A 307 -7.08 -12.78 13.18
CA ALA A 307 -7.74 -13.31 14.36
C ALA A 307 -9.26 -13.46 14.22
N GLU A 308 -9.96 -12.36 13.90
CA GLU A 308 -11.43 -12.34 13.93
C GLU A 308 -12.04 -13.13 12.76
N ARG A 309 -11.42 -13.11 11.57
CA ARG A 309 -11.86 -13.86 10.39
C ARG A 309 -11.17 -15.22 10.24
N GLY A 310 -10.27 -15.57 11.15
CA GLY A 310 -9.67 -16.88 11.24
C GLY A 310 -8.76 -17.28 10.07
N LEU A 311 -8.09 -16.31 9.42
CA LEU A 311 -7.15 -16.61 8.33
C LEU A 311 -6.07 -17.60 8.74
N LEU A 312 -5.59 -17.53 9.97
CA LEU A 312 -4.55 -18.40 10.52
C LEU A 312 -5.09 -19.72 11.08
N GLY A 313 -6.40 -19.87 11.27
CA GLY A 313 -7.02 -21.05 11.87
C GLY A 313 -7.70 -21.99 10.88
N SER A 314 -7.80 -21.63 9.59
CA SER A 314 -8.61 -22.38 8.63
C SER A 314 -7.80 -23.01 7.51
N SER A 315 -8.21 -24.22 7.11
CA SER A 315 -7.77 -24.93 5.89
C SER A 315 -8.52 -24.43 4.64
N ARG A 316 -8.73 -23.12 4.50
CA ARG A 316 -9.51 -22.56 3.39
C ARG A 316 -8.76 -22.71 2.07
N GLU A 317 -9.43 -23.15 1.04
CA GLU A 317 -8.88 -23.34 -0.30
C GLU A 317 -8.54 -22.01 -0.97
N ALA A 318 -9.42 -21.01 -0.87
CA ALA A 318 -9.17 -19.69 -1.44
C ALA A 318 -9.59 -18.56 -0.50
N VAL A 319 -8.76 -17.52 -0.43
CA VAL A 319 -8.98 -16.31 0.37
C VAL A 319 -8.67 -15.07 -0.46
N VAL A 320 -9.58 -14.11 -0.46
CA VAL A 320 -9.37 -12.80 -1.07
C VAL A 320 -9.26 -11.75 0.03
N VAL A 321 -8.10 -11.11 0.13
CA VAL A 321 -7.83 -10.02 1.07
C VAL A 321 -7.93 -8.70 0.33
N SER A 322 -9.06 -8.03 0.52
CA SER A 322 -9.36 -6.73 -0.09
C SER A 322 -9.09 -5.60 0.90
N LEU A 323 -7.91 -5.02 0.84
CA LEU A 323 -7.45 -3.97 1.75
C LEU A 323 -6.79 -2.83 0.99
N PRO A 324 -6.86 -1.58 1.51
CA PRO A 324 -6.15 -0.45 0.91
C PRO A 324 -4.65 -0.71 0.75
N THR A 325 -4.01 0.01 -0.16
CA THR A 325 -2.54 0.06 -0.22
C THR A 325 -1.98 0.57 1.11
N SER A 326 -0.79 0.15 1.50
CA SER A 326 -0.13 0.50 2.78
C SER A 326 -0.83 -0.03 4.06
N SER A 327 -1.79 -0.94 3.96
CA SER A 327 -2.40 -1.63 5.12
C SER A 327 -1.60 -2.83 5.63
N GLY A 328 -0.42 -3.09 5.06
CA GLY A 328 0.44 -4.21 5.44
C GLY A 328 -0.02 -5.58 4.92
N LYS A 329 -0.59 -5.64 3.71
CA LYS A 329 -0.99 -6.89 3.02
C LYS A 329 0.13 -7.93 2.98
N THR A 330 1.37 -7.50 2.80
CA THR A 330 2.55 -8.40 2.75
C THR A 330 2.73 -9.18 4.06
N LEU A 331 2.53 -8.54 5.22
CA LEU A 331 2.63 -9.24 6.51
C LEU A 331 1.54 -10.32 6.66
N ILE A 332 0.33 -10.03 6.20
CA ILE A 332 -0.77 -11.02 6.15
C ILE A 332 -0.37 -12.22 5.28
N ALA A 333 0.20 -11.94 4.10
CA ALA A 333 0.71 -12.99 3.22
C ALA A 333 1.82 -13.81 3.86
N GLN A 334 2.76 -13.18 4.56
CA GLN A 334 3.84 -13.88 5.29
C GLN A 334 3.30 -14.86 6.32
N PHE A 335 2.33 -14.46 7.12
CA PHE A 335 1.69 -15.37 8.07
C PHE A 335 0.97 -16.53 7.38
N ARG A 336 0.26 -16.27 6.29
CA ARG A 336 -0.42 -17.33 5.54
C ARG A 336 0.56 -18.30 4.87
N MET A 337 1.68 -17.78 4.33
CA MET A 337 2.76 -18.62 3.79
C MET A 337 3.34 -19.54 4.84
N LEU A 338 3.66 -19.02 6.03
CA LEU A 338 4.20 -19.83 7.14
C LEU A 338 3.21 -20.89 7.60
N GLN A 339 1.91 -20.58 7.59
CA GLN A 339 0.88 -21.57 7.92
C GLN A 339 0.81 -22.69 6.86
N ALA A 340 0.78 -22.34 5.56
CA ALA A 340 0.77 -23.33 4.49
C ALA A 340 2.02 -24.20 4.49
N LEU A 341 3.20 -23.61 4.67
CA LEU A 341 4.45 -24.37 4.78
C LEU A 341 4.46 -25.32 5.96
N ASN A 342 3.85 -24.96 7.08
CA ASN A 342 3.73 -25.84 8.24
C ASN A 342 2.70 -26.97 8.00
N GLN A 343 1.59 -26.67 7.34
CA GLN A 343 0.55 -27.66 7.00
C GLN A 343 1.07 -28.76 6.07
N PHE A 344 1.96 -28.41 5.14
CA PHE A 344 2.56 -29.33 4.17
C PHE A 344 4.03 -29.65 4.47
N GLU A 345 4.43 -29.61 5.75
CA GLU A 345 5.82 -29.86 6.15
C GLU A 345 6.30 -31.26 5.82
N ASP A 346 5.49 -32.27 6.12
CA ASP A 346 5.82 -33.70 5.89
C ASP A 346 6.11 -34.01 4.41
N ARG A 347 5.50 -33.24 3.51
CA ARG A 347 5.65 -33.35 2.05
C ARG A 347 6.60 -32.31 1.47
N LYS A 348 7.26 -31.50 2.32
CA LYS A 348 8.13 -30.39 1.91
C LYS A 348 7.47 -29.44 0.92
N GLY A 349 6.19 -29.13 1.12
CA GLY A 349 5.41 -28.24 0.28
C GLY A 349 6.06 -26.87 0.10
N TRP A 350 5.81 -26.22 -1.03
CA TRP A 350 6.37 -24.92 -1.35
C TRP A 350 5.29 -23.89 -1.74
N VAL A 351 5.64 -22.62 -1.72
CA VAL A 351 4.76 -21.49 -1.98
C VAL A 351 5.20 -20.75 -3.22
N ALA A 352 4.25 -20.41 -4.10
CA ALA A 352 4.47 -19.47 -5.20
C ALA A 352 3.93 -18.08 -4.82
N TYR A 353 4.76 -17.05 -4.95
CA TYR A 353 4.35 -15.66 -4.83
C TYR A 353 4.38 -14.98 -6.20
N LEU A 354 3.21 -14.62 -6.73
CA LEU A 354 3.05 -14.01 -8.03
C LEU A 354 2.90 -12.51 -7.90
N ALA A 355 3.84 -11.76 -8.47
CA ALA A 355 3.81 -10.31 -8.50
C ALA A 355 3.73 -9.81 -9.97
N PRO A 356 2.93 -8.77 -10.28
CA PRO A 356 2.62 -8.38 -11.64
C PRO A 356 3.79 -7.78 -12.42
N THR A 357 4.83 -7.28 -11.74
CA THR A 357 5.97 -6.63 -12.39
C THR A 357 7.30 -7.14 -11.84
N ARG A 358 8.35 -7.04 -12.68
CA ARG A 358 9.73 -7.40 -12.29
C ARG A 358 10.22 -6.60 -11.08
N ALA A 359 9.92 -5.30 -11.03
CA ALA A 359 10.29 -4.44 -9.93
C ALA A 359 9.69 -4.96 -8.61
N LEU A 360 8.40 -5.32 -8.62
CA LEU A 360 7.73 -5.87 -7.45
C LEU A 360 8.26 -7.27 -7.08
N VAL A 361 8.57 -8.12 -8.05
CA VAL A 361 9.26 -9.41 -7.81
C VAL A 361 10.57 -9.18 -7.07
N ASN A 362 11.40 -8.24 -7.51
CA ASN A 362 12.68 -7.93 -6.88
C ASN A 362 12.49 -7.36 -5.45
N GLN A 363 11.53 -6.46 -5.26
CA GLN A 363 11.21 -5.87 -3.96
C GLN A 363 10.73 -6.93 -2.97
N VAL A 364 9.75 -7.73 -3.38
CA VAL A 364 9.19 -8.80 -2.55
C VAL A 364 10.24 -9.86 -2.21
N THR A 365 11.04 -10.28 -3.19
CA THR A 365 12.12 -11.26 -2.94
C THR A 365 13.10 -10.76 -1.89
N ARG A 366 13.59 -9.52 -2.01
CA ARG A 366 14.50 -8.92 -1.02
C ARG A 366 13.86 -8.85 0.37
N GLN A 367 12.59 -8.48 0.43
CA GLN A 367 11.85 -8.41 1.69
C GLN A 367 11.68 -9.80 2.31
N LEU A 368 11.19 -10.79 1.55
CA LEU A 368 10.96 -12.14 2.05
C LEU A 368 12.27 -12.85 2.44
N ARG A 369 13.37 -12.68 1.67
CA ARG A 369 14.69 -13.19 2.06
C ARG A 369 15.12 -12.67 3.42
N ARG A 370 15.13 -11.35 3.59
CA ARG A 370 15.47 -10.72 4.89
C ARG A 370 14.56 -11.19 6.02
N ASP A 371 13.27 -11.33 5.75
CA ASP A 371 12.26 -11.61 6.76
C ASP A 371 12.23 -13.08 7.16
N PHE A 372 12.63 -13.98 6.28
CA PHE A 372 12.59 -15.43 6.49
C PHE A 372 13.98 -16.11 6.63
N GLU A 373 15.07 -15.38 6.42
CA GLU A 373 16.42 -15.86 6.70
C GLU A 373 16.57 -16.42 8.12
N PRO A 374 16.05 -15.76 9.20
CA PRO A 374 16.16 -16.31 10.54
C PRO A 374 15.35 -17.61 10.79
N LEU A 375 14.47 -17.97 9.86
CA LEU A 375 13.68 -19.21 9.91
C LEU A 375 14.25 -20.31 9.02
N ASP A 376 15.44 -20.14 8.46
CA ASP A 376 16.08 -21.06 7.52
C ASP A 376 15.20 -21.40 6.29
N LEU A 377 14.34 -20.47 5.87
CA LEU A 377 13.49 -20.63 4.70
C LEU A 377 14.14 -20.01 3.46
N VAL A 378 14.48 -20.84 2.49
CA VAL A 378 15.09 -20.41 1.23
C VAL A 378 14.03 -19.79 0.32
N VAL A 379 14.24 -18.53 -0.04
CA VAL A 379 13.39 -17.76 -0.96
C VAL A 379 14.13 -17.53 -2.27
N GLU A 380 13.60 -18.10 -3.34
CA GLU A 380 14.19 -17.97 -4.68
C GLU A 380 13.34 -17.09 -5.61
N ARG A 381 14.00 -16.54 -6.59
CA ARG A 381 13.42 -15.70 -7.63
C ARG A 381 13.67 -16.33 -9.00
N VAL A 382 12.65 -16.42 -9.81
CA VAL A 382 12.83 -16.81 -11.21
C VAL A 382 13.11 -15.56 -12.07
N SER A 383 14.12 -15.66 -12.93
CA SER A 383 14.50 -14.60 -13.87
C SER A 383 13.32 -14.18 -14.76
N PRO A 384 13.24 -12.92 -15.12
CA PRO A 384 12.20 -12.43 -16.02
C PRO A 384 12.38 -12.85 -17.49
N ALA A 385 13.45 -13.58 -17.84
CA ALA A 385 13.65 -14.07 -19.19
C ALA A 385 12.50 -14.96 -19.68
N MET A 386 12.21 -14.95 -20.96
CA MET A 386 11.13 -15.76 -21.55
C MET A 386 11.40 -17.26 -21.49
N GLU A 387 12.67 -17.66 -21.42
CA GLU A 387 13.10 -19.06 -21.30
C GLU A 387 13.75 -19.29 -19.92
N ILE A 388 13.58 -20.49 -19.37
CA ILE A 388 14.30 -20.91 -18.18
C ILE A 388 15.72 -21.26 -18.62
N ASP A 389 16.71 -20.52 -18.14
CA ASP A 389 18.10 -20.79 -18.44
C ASP A 389 18.64 -22.01 -17.68
N SER A 390 19.87 -22.43 -18.00
CA SER A 390 20.48 -23.62 -17.40
C SER A 390 20.74 -23.44 -15.89
N VAL A 391 20.99 -22.21 -15.44
CA VAL A 391 21.23 -21.89 -14.02
C VAL A 391 19.91 -21.96 -13.24
N GLU A 392 18.83 -21.39 -13.78
CA GLU A 392 17.50 -21.50 -13.19
C GLU A 392 17.03 -22.96 -13.13
N ALA A 393 17.27 -23.72 -14.22
CA ALA A 393 16.96 -25.13 -14.26
C ALA A 393 17.72 -25.91 -13.18
N GLN A 394 18.97 -25.56 -12.90
CA GLN A 394 19.78 -26.17 -11.86
C GLN A 394 19.26 -25.82 -10.46
N VAL A 395 18.98 -24.54 -10.18
CA VAL A 395 18.40 -24.08 -8.89
C VAL A 395 17.06 -24.76 -8.60
N LEU A 396 16.21 -24.92 -9.62
CA LEU A 396 14.91 -25.57 -9.47
C LEU A 396 15.01 -27.09 -9.31
N ALA A 397 16.08 -27.71 -9.83
CA ALA A 397 16.32 -29.17 -9.79
C ALA A 397 17.26 -29.61 -8.66
N GLU A 398 17.90 -28.68 -7.94
CA GLU A 398 18.83 -29.03 -6.86
C GLU A 398 18.15 -29.87 -5.76
N SER A 399 18.73 -31.04 -5.55
CA SER A 399 18.18 -32.09 -4.71
C SER A 399 18.83 -32.21 -3.33
N SER A 400 19.77 -31.34 -2.95
CA SER A 400 20.29 -31.34 -1.59
C SER A 400 19.23 -30.81 -0.60
N GLU A 401 18.94 -31.56 0.46
CA GLU A 401 17.86 -31.24 1.41
C GLU A 401 17.96 -29.85 2.04
N ASP A 402 19.18 -29.34 2.22
CA ASP A 402 19.45 -28.08 2.88
C ASP A 402 19.37 -26.84 1.94
N ALA A 403 19.40 -27.04 0.62
CA ALA A 403 19.38 -25.97 -0.39
C ALA A 403 18.03 -25.82 -1.12
N GLN A 404 17.01 -26.58 -0.76
CA GLN A 404 15.73 -26.55 -1.46
C GLN A 404 14.95 -25.28 -1.14
N PHE A 405 14.56 -24.53 -2.18
CA PHE A 405 13.67 -23.39 -1.98
C PHE A 405 12.31 -23.82 -1.38
N ARG A 406 11.76 -22.99 -0.53
CA ARG A 406 10.44 -23.16 0.07
C ARG A 406 9.46 -22.10 -0.45
N ILE A 407 9.96 -20.98 -0.96
CA ILE A 407 9.17 -19.88 -1.52
C ILE A 407 9.79 -19.48 -2.84
N LEU A 408 8.96 -19.41 -3.88
CA LEU A 408 9.35 -18.99 -5.22
C LEU A 408 8.61 -17.70 -5.59
N VAL A 409 9.35 -16.65 -5.93
CA VAL A 409 8.78 -15.37 -6.37
C VAL A 409 8.95 -15.21 -7.88
N ALA A 410 7.85 -14.99 -8.58
CA ALA A 410 7.85 -14.89 -10.05
C ALA A 410 6.78 -13.92 -10.56
N THR A 411 6.89 -13.55 -11.84
CA THR A 411 5.74 -12.97 -12.55
C THR A 411 4.77 -14.08 -12.99
N PRO A 412 3.46 -13.76 -13.16
CA PRO A 412 2.49 -14.74 -13.66
C PRO A 412 2.92 -15.41 -14.96
N GLU A 413 3.50 -14.65 -15.90
CA GLU A 413 3.93 -15.16 -17.20
C GLU A 413 5.05 -16.17 -17.07
N LYS A 414 6.01 -15.91 -16.18
CA LYS A 414 7.14 -16.82 -15.98
C LYS A 414 6.70 -18.07 -15.22
N PHE A 415 5.83 -17.91 -14.24
CA PHE A 415 5.30 -19.03 -13.48
C PHE A 415 4.44 -19.96 -14.34
N ASP A 416 3.63 -19.40 -15.24
CA ASP A 416 2.87 -20.13 -16.25
C ASP A 416 3.79 -20.97 -17.15
N LEU A 417 4.90 -20.37 -17.61
CA LEU A 417 5.91 -21.09 -18.36
C LEU A 417 6.49 -22.30 -17.61
N MET A 418 6.80 -22.12 -16.33
CA MET A 418 7.34 -23.18 -15.49
C MET A 418 6.36 -24.36 -15.35
N LEU A 419 5.11 -24.08 -15.01
CA LEU A 419 4.08 -25.12 -14.83
C LEU A 419 3.90 -25.95 -16.10
N ARG A 420 3.84 -25.27 -17.26
CA ARG A 420 3.68 -25.94 -18.56
C ARG A 420 4.86 -26.81 -18.97
N GLN A 421 6.05 -26.51 -18.48
CA GLN A 421 7.25 -27.34 -18.65
C GLN A 421 7.28 -28.56 -17.71
N GLY A 422 6.21 -28.79 -16.95
CA GLY A 422 6.12 -29.88 -15.99
C GLY A 422 7.04 -29.72 -14.78
N TRP A 423 7.32 -28.47 -14.38
CA TRP A 423 8.21 -28.21 -13.25
C TRP A 423 7.66 -28.69 -11.91
N GLU A 424 6.33 -28.81 -11.77
CA GLU A 424 5.72 -29.40 -10.57
C GLU A 424 6.17 -30.85 -10.36
N GLU A 425 6.14 -31.65 -11.44
CA GLU A 425 6.66 -33.02 -11.42
C GLU A 425 8.17 -33.08 -11.19
N LYS A 426 8.93 -32.14 -11.78
CA LYS A 426 10.39 -32.06 -11.61
C LYS A 426 10.81 -31.65 -10.21
N ILE A 427 10.07 -30.71 -9.59
CA ILE A 427 10.27 -30.31 -8.20
C ILE A 427 9.92 -31.47 -7.25
N GLY A 428 8.96 -32.35 -7.62
CA GLY A 428 8.56 -33.54 -6.87
C GLY A 428 7.94 -33.24 -5.49
N ARG A 429 7.53 -31.99 -5.25
CA ARG A 429 6.94 -31.50 -4.01
C ARG A 429 5.68 -30.72 -4.30
N PRO A 430 4.61 -30.81 -3.46
CA PRO A 430 3.34 -30.15 -3.75
C PRO A 430 3.45 -28.62 -3.66
N LEU A 431 2.81 -27.94 -4.59
CA LEU A 431 2.51 -26.51 -4.49
C LEU A 431 1.41 -26.34 -3.43
N SER A 432 1.75 -25.74 -2.29
CA SER A 432 0.84 -25.65 -1.14
C SER A 432 0.04 -24.36 -1.10
N LEU A 433 0.60 -23.27 -1.63
CA LEU A 433 -0.07 -21.97 -1.65
C LEU A 433 0.40 -21.13 -2.84
N VAL A 434 -0.56 -20.48 -3.49
CA VAL A 434 -0.32 -19.44 -4.50
C VAL A 434 -0.76 -18.10 -3.93
N VAL A 435 0.17 -17.19 -3.74
CA VAL A 435 -0.10 -15.80 -3.38
C VAL A 435 -0.12 -14.97 -4.64
N VAL A 436 -1.21 -14.29 -4.92
CA VAL A 436 -1.35 -13.38 -6.07
C VAL A 436 -1.40 -11.95 -5.57
N ASP A 437 -0.33 -11.22 -5.77
CA ASP A 437 -0.29 -9.81 -5.39
C ASP A 437 -0.89 -8.93 -6.49
N GLU A 438 -1.56 -7.86 -6.09
CA GLU A 438 -2.28 -6.95 -6.98
C GLU A 438 -3.25 -7.72 -7.92
N ALA A 439 -4.05 -8.62 -7.36
CA ALA A 439 -4.94 -9.53 -8.11
C ALA A 439 -5.97 -8.79 -9.01
N HIS A 440 -6.19 -7.48 -8.81
CA HIS A 440 -7.02 -6.67 -9.70
C HIS A 440 -6.46 -6.61 -11.15
N ASN A 441 -5.19 -6.98 -11.37
CA ASN A 441 -4.63 -7.11 -12.72
C ASN A 441 -5.33 -8.16 -13.61
N ILE A 442 -6.23 -8.99 -13.06
CA ILE A 442 -7.14 -9.84 -13.85
C ILE A 442 -7.99 -9.00 -14.82
N GLN A 443 -8.24 -7.72 -14.52
CA GLN A 443 -8.96 -6.80 -15.40
C GLN A 443 -8.12 -6.22 -16.55
N ASP A 444 -6.79 -6.37 -16.49
CA ASP A 444 -5.91 -5.86 -17.55
C ASP A 444 -6.17 -6.58 -18.87
N LYS A 445 -6.49 -5.80 -19.92
CA LYS A 445 -6.83 -6.35 -21.25
C LYS A 445 -5.71 -7.12 -21.91
N GLY A 446 -4.46 -6.80 -21.60
CA GLY A 446 -3.29 -7.47 -22.18
C GLY A 446 -2.82 -8.69 -21.41
N ARG A 447 -2.87 -8.65 -20.08
CA ARG A 447 -2.25 -9.66 -19.20
C ARG A 447 -3.25 -10.39 -18.31
N GLY A 448 -4.42 -9.80 -18.06
CA GLY A 448 -5.40 -10.32 -17.12
C GLY A 448 -5.95 -11.69 -17.50
N LEU A 449 -6.27 -11.87 -18.77
CA LEU A 449 -6.75 -13.17 -19.27
C LEU A 449 -5.70 -14.28 -19.07
N ARG A 450 -4.41 -13.96 -19.23
CA ARG A 450 -3.33 -14.92 -18.99
C ARG A 450 -3.21 -15.30 -17.52
N LEU A 451 -3.31 -14.32 -16.61
CA LEU A 451 -3.33 -14.57 -15.18
C LEU A 451 -4.55 -15.42 -14.78
N GLU A 452 -5.71 -15.13 -15.32
CA GLU A 452 -6.93 -15.88 -15.06
C GLU A 452 -6.84 -17.35 -15.52
N MET A 453 -6.33 -17.57 -16.73
CA MET A 453 -6.09 -18.91 -17.27
C MET A 453 -5.05 -19.68 -16.43
N LEU A 454 -3.98 -19.01 -15.99
CA LEU A 454 -2.98 -19.60 -15.08
C LEU A 454 -3.63 -20.07 -13.79
N LEU A 455 -4.44 -19.23 -13.13
CA LEU A 455 -5.10 -19.58 -11.88
C LEU A 455 -6.09 -20.75 -12.08
N ALA A 456 -6.86 -20.74 -13.17
CA ALA A 456 -7.75 -21.84 -13.51
C ALA A 456 -6.99 -23.17 -13.77
N THR A 457 -5.81 -23.09 -14.41
CA THR A 457 -4.94 -24.25 -14.61
C THR A 457 -4.41 -24.80 -13.30
N ILE A 458 -3.89 -23.95 -12.41
CA ILE A 458 -3.40 -24.35 -11.10
C ILE A 458 -4.52 -25.00 -10.28
N ASN A 459 -5.68 -24.37 -10.25
CA ASN A 459 -6.85 -24.87 -9.49
C ASN A 459 -7.28 -26.28 -9.95
N ARG A 460 -7.09 -26.58 -11.22
CA ARG A 460 -7.43 -27.89 -11.79
C ARG A 460 -6.34 -28.94 -11.60
N GLU A 461 -5.07 -28.56 -11.81
CA GLU A 461 -3.95 -29.49 -11.90
C GLU A 461 -3.21 -29.68 -10.56
N CYS A 462 -3.13 -28.62 -9.75
CA CYS A 462 -2.44 -28.64 -8.44
C CYS A 462 -3.47 -28.80 -7.30
N ARG A 463 -3.92 -30.02 -7.02
CA ARG A 463 -5.02 -30.30 -6.09
C ARG A 463 -4.78 -29.83 -4.65
N ASP A 464 -3.53 -29.73 -4.24
CA ASP A 464 -3.14 -29.30 -2.89
C ASP A 464 -2.98 -27.77 -2.78
N ALA A 465 -3.02 -27.05 -3.90
CA ALA A 465 -2.76 -25.63 -3.94
C ALA A 465 -3.91 -24.82 -3.32
N GLN A 466 -3.57 -24.02 -2.31
CA GLN A 466 -4.44 -23.00 -1.75
C GLN A 466 -4.17 -21.65 -2.44
N PHE A 467 -5.13 -20.72 -2.36
CA PHE A 467 -5.01 -19.42 -3.01
C PHE A 467 -5.14 -18.28 -2.00
N LEU A 468 -4.26 -17.30 -2.09
CA LEU A 468 -4.35 -16.03 -1.39
C LEU A 468 -4.26 -14.88 -2.41
N LEU A 469 -5.36 -14.17 -2.65
CA LEU A 469 -5.41 -13.04 -3.55
C LEU A 469 -5.36 -11.75 -2.75
N LEU A 470 -4.35 -10.92 -3.00
CA LEU A 470 -4.18 -9.61 -2.39
C LEU A 470 -4.58 -8.54 -3.40
N THR A 471 -5.54 -7.69 -3.03
CA THR A 471 -6.08 -6.69 -3.95
C THR A 471 -6.42 -5.41 -3.20
N PRO A 472 -6.50 -4.24 -3.87
CA PRO A 472 -7.22 -3.09 -3.34
C PRO A 472 -8.72 -3.42 -3.20
N PHE A 473 -9.48 -2.46 -2.72
CA PHE A 473 -10.92 -2.61 -2.52
C PHE A 473 -11.65 -3.13 -3.76
N ILE A 474 -12.34 -4.27 -3.64
CA ILE A 474 -13.28 -4.81 -4.63
C ILE A 474 -14.60 -5.19 -3.94
N LYS A 475 -15.72 -5.06 -4.66
CA LYS A 475 -17.05 -5.34 -4.09
C LYS A 475 -17.43 -6.83 -4.10
N ASN A 476 -16.92 -7.59 -5.08
CA ASN A 476 -17.28 -9.00 -5.32
C ASN A 476 -16.20 -10.00 -4.86
N ALA A 477 -15.44 -9.68 -3.81
CA ALA A 477 -14.38 -10.55 -3.30
C ALA A 477 -14.84 -11.98 -3.01
N GLY A 478 -16.06 -12.18 -2.49
CA GLY A 478 -16.65 -13.48 -2.25
C GLY A 478 -16.92 -14.31 -3.50
N GLU A 479 -17.27 -13.66 -4.60
CA GLU A 479 -17.43 -14.34 -5.89
C GLU A 479 -16.09 -14.86 -6.41
N VAL A 480 -15.03 -14.03 -6.30
CA VAL A 480 -13.67 -14.41 -6.70
C VAL A 480 -13.12 -15.55 -5.83
N ALA A 481 -13.38 -15.51 -4.52
CA ALA A 481 -12.97 -16.59 -3.62
C ALA A 481 -13.69 -17.92 -3.95
N ARG A 482 -14.99 -17.89 -4.22
CA ARG A 482 -15.75 -19.09 -4.63
C ARG A 482 -15.30 -19.65 -5.98
N TRP A 483 -14.90 -18.81 -6.91
CA TRP A 483 -14.34 -19.26 -8.19
C TRP A 483 -13.13 -20.19 -8.02
N LEU A 484 -12.20 -19.88 -7.10
CA LEU A 484 -10.99 -20.67 -6.86
C LEU A 484 -11.15 -21.72 -5.77
N GLY A 485 -12.01 -21.49 -4.78
CA GLY A 485 -12.18 -22.35 -3.60
C GLY A 485 -13.40 -23.28 -3.63
N GLY A 486 -14.06 -23.43 -4.78
CA GLY A 486 -15.19 -24.35 -4.94
C GLY A 486 -16.34 -24.06 -3.99
N GLN A 487 -16.62 -24.99 -3.05
CA GLN A 487 -17.74 -24.88 -2.12
C GLN A 487 -17.43 -24.21 -0.77
N SER A 488 -16.23 -23.71 -0.55
CA SER A 488 -15.93 -23.02 0.71
C SER A 488 -16.75 -21.73 0.81
N SER A 489 -17.76 -21.75 1.67
CA SER A 489 -18.80 -20.71 1.75
C SER A 489 -18.40 -19.46 2.52
N GLU A 490 -17.21 -19.40 3.05
CA GLU A 490 -16.80 -18.28 3.89
C GLU A 490 -15.92 -17.29 3.14
N ASP A 491 -16.54 -16.19 2.83
CA ASP A 491 -15.93 -15.00 2.25
C ASP A 491 -15.04 -14.30 3.28
N ILE A 492 -13.72 -14.21 3.01
CA ILE A 492 -12.86 -13.29 3.72
C ILE A 492 -12.64 -12.08 2.84
N SER A 493 -13.67 -11.32 2.63
CA SER A 493 -13.56 -9.94 2.21
C SER A 493 -13.69 -9.04 3.43
N ILE A 494 -12.64 -8.35 3.77
CA ILE A 494 -12.68 -7.37 4.85
C ILE A 494 -12.94 -6.02 4.21
N GLY A 495 -14.21 -5.67 4.14
CA GLY A 495 -14.62 -4.29 3.95
C GLY A 495 -14.37 -3.54 5.26
N VAL A 496 -13.20 -2.95 5.42
CA VAL A 496 -12.90 -2.13 6.60
C VAL A 496 -12.95 -0.69 6.17
N ASP A 497 -13.81 0.10 6.77
CA ASP A 497 -13.80 1.57 6.70
C ASP A 497 -12.54 2.18 7.37
N TRP A 498 -11.48 1.39 7.49
CA TRP A 498 -10.21 1.82 8.03
C TRP A 498 -9.26 2.21 6.91
N GLN A 499 -8.75 3.42 6.99
CA GLN A 499 -7.75 3.93 6.08
C GLN A 499 -6.42 4.09 6.84
N PRO A 500 -5.31 3.61 6.26
CA PRO A 500 -4.00 3.69 6.92
C PRO A 500 -3.52 5.13 7.09
N ASN A 501 -3.97 6.03 6.23
CA ASN A 501 -3.59 7.43 6.21
C ASN A 501 -4.79 8.31 5.85
N ASP A 502 -4.83 9.51 6.43
CA ASP A 502 -5.77 10.51 5.98
C ASP A 502 -5.31 11.12 4.66
N ARG A 503 -6.26 11.32 3.75
CA ARG A 503 -6.01 11.86 2.42
C ARG A 503 -7.02 12.93 2.06
N ALA A 504 -6.53 13.99 1.43
CA ALA A 504 -7.34 14.98 0.73
C ALA A 504 -7.07 14.88 -0.77
N ILE A 505 -8.11 14.63 -1.54
CA ILE A 505 -8.06 14.56 -2.99
C ILE A 505 -8.82 15.76 -3.53
N GLY A 506 -8.16 16.54 -4.36
CA GLY A 506 -8.76 17.77 -4.86
C GLY A 506 -8.27 18.20 -6.22
N ILE A 507 -8.82 19.31 -6.68
CA ILE A 507 -8.54 19.91 -7.97
C ILE A 507 -7.77 21.20 -7.75
N VAL A 508 -6.65 21.33 -8.44
CA VAL A 508 -5.85 22.55 -8.46
C VAL A 508 -6.12 23.30 -9.74
N SER A 509 -6.57 24.54 -9.60
CA SER A 509 -6.87 25.43 -10.72
C SER A 509 -6.33 26.85 -10.49
N PRO A 510 -6.10 27.63 -11.58
CA PRO A 510 -5.70 29.03 -11.47
C PRO A 510 -6.92 29.92 -11.22
N GLU A 511 -6.87 30.72 -10.15
CA GLU A 511 -7.85 31.75 -9.84
C GLU A 511 -7.31 33.13 -10.23
N ASP A 512 -8.12 33.95 -10.88
CA ASP A 512 -7.79 35.30 -11.27
C ASP A 512 -7.91 36.24 -10.07
N VAL A 513 -6.82 36.84 -9.63
CA VAL A 513 -6.77 37.74 -8.46
C VAL A 513 -6.86 39.24 -8.85
N GLY A 514 -6.86 39.55 -10.16
CA GLY A 514 -7.00 40.93 -10.65
C GLY A 514 -5.86 41.43 -11.56
N ALA A 515 -5.91 42.69 -11.94
CA ALA A 515 -4.93 43.28 -12.82
C ALA A 515 -3.62 43.60 -12.08
N LEU A 516 -2.48 43.30 -12.70
CA LEU A 516 -1.16 43.61 -12.17
C LEU A 516 -0.69 44.97 -12.69
N ASN A 517 -0.73 45.19 -14.00
CA ASN A 517 -0.40 46.46 -14.70
C ASN A 517 -0.97 46.38 -16.12
N GLY A 518 -1.92 47.22 -16.45
CA GLY A 518 -2.46 47.32 -17.78
C GLY A 518 -3.07 46.03 -18.36
N ARG A 519 -2.33 45.29 -19.18
CA ARG A 519 -2.80 44.05 -19.84
C ARG A 519 -2.46 42.76 -19.09
N SER A 520 -1.62 42.82 -18.02
CA SER A 520 -1.16 41.66 -17.25
C SER A 520 -2.10 41.40 -16.09
N ARG A 521 -2.50 40.14 -15.91
CA ARG A 521 -3.34 39.68 -14.77
C ARG A 521 -2.54 38.79 -13.83
N LYS A 522 -2.87 38.87 -12.55
CA LYS A 522 -2.29 38.06 -11.49
C LYS A 522 -3.19 36.84 -11.23
N TYR A 523 -2.60 35.66 -11.23
CA TYR A 523 -3.28 34.39 -10.90
C TYR A 523 -2.67 33.77 -9.66
N ARG A 524 -3.48 33.13 -8.87
CA ARG A 524 -3.02 32.24 -7.76
C ARG A 524 -3.52 30.83 -7.99
N LEU A 525 -2.79 29.83 -7.46
CA LEU A 525 -3.27 28.46 -7.45
C LEU A 525 -4.15 28.22 -6.24
N VAL A 526 -5.28 27.60 -6.46
CA VAL A 526 -6.24 27.21 -5.43
C VAL A 526 -6.53 25.72 -5.51
N LEU A 527 -6.69 25.10 -4.37
CA LEU A 527 -7.07 23.69 -4.22
C LEU A 527 -8.52 23.61 -3.74
N GLU A 528 -9.38 23.00 -4.54
CA GLU A 528 -10.73 22.58 -4.16
C GLU A 528 -10.67 21.13 -3.68
N THR A 529 -11.05 20.83 -2.45
CA THR A 529 -11.14 19.46 -1.97
C THR A 529 -12.42 18.80 -2.47
N VAL A 530 -12.31 17.63 -3.11
CA VAL A 530 -13.46 16.91 -3.71
C VAL A 530 -13.77 15.64 -2.94
N HIS A 531 -12.74 14.89 -2.58
CA HIS A 531 -12.87 13.64 -1.85
C HIS A 531 -11.81 13.56 -0.74
N THR A 532 -12.20 12.97 0.36
CA THR A 532 -11.29 12.76 1.49
C THR A 532 -11.59 11.43 2.14
N THR A 533 -10.63 10.89 2.87
CA THR A 533 -10.85 9.67 3.68
C THR A 533 -11.89 9.86 4.77
N ARG A 534 -12.17 11.12 5.12
CA ARG A 534 -13.20 11.52 6.07
C ARG A 534 -14.04 12.65 5.46
N PRO A 535 -15.37 12.52 5.40
CA PRO A 535 -16.24 13.53 4.81
C PRO A 535 -16.04 14.95 5.39
N SER A 536 -15.63 15.03 6.64
CA SER A 536 -15.38 16.29 7.35
C SER A 536 -14.12 17.05 6.91
N ILE A 537 -13.19 16.43 6.16
CA ILE A 537 -12.01 17.13 5.60
C ILE A 537 -12.33 17.85 4.28
N VAL A 538 -13.50 17.64 3.68
CA VAL A 538 -13.93 18.43 2.53
C VAL A 538 -14.14 19.85 3.00
N LEU A 539 -13.25 20.76 2.53
CA LEU A 539 -13.36 22.18 2.85
C LEU A 539 -14.52 22.80 2.05
N ASP A 540 -15.35 23.58 2.72
CA ASP A 540 -16.41 24.36 2.08
C ASP A 540 -15.84 25.52 1.23
N GLU A 541 -14.57 25.87 1.44
CA GLU A 541 -13.86 26.94 0.78
C GLU A 541 -12.67 26.44 -0.05
N VAL A 542 -12.32 27.19 -1.07
CA VAL A 542 -11.16 26.90 -1.92
C VAL A 542 -9.89 27.30 -1.19
N PHE A 543 -8.93 26.38 -1.06
CA PHE A 543 -7.69 26.58 -0.33
C PHE A 543 -6.58 27.17 -1.20
N PRO A 544 -6.01 28.36 -0.91
CA PRO A 544 -4.91 28.92 -1.67
C PRO A 544 -3.59 28.18 -1.38
N LEU A 545 -2.94 27.65 -2.44
CA LEU A 545 -1.68 26.92 -2.32
C LEU A 545 -0.45 27.82 -2.08
N GLY A 546 -0.54 29.12 -2.27
CA GLY A 546 0.56 30.07 -2.07
C GLY A 546 0.11 31.45 -1.62
N LYS A 547 0.98 32.22 -0.93
CA LYS A 547 0.71 33.59 -0.45
C LYS A 547 0.80 34.46 -1.66
N ASP A 548 0.86 34.67 -2.69
CA ASP A 548 1.03 35.72 -3.75
C ASP A 548 1.92 35.31 -4.92
N GLU A 549 1.79 34.10 -5.43
CA GLU A 549 2.49 33.79 -6.66
C GLU A 549 1.79 34.39 -7.86
N SER A 550 2.42 35.40 -8.46
CA SER A 550 2.08 35.83 -9.79
C SER A 550 2.43 34.68 -10.76
N LEU A 551 1.44 33.87 -11.08
CA LEU A 551 1.50 33.01 -12.24
C LEU A 551 1.40 33.94 -13.44
N ALA A 552 2.37 33.98 -14.29
CA ALA A 552 2.38 34.53 -15.65
C ALA A 552 1.49 35.71 -15.99
N SER A 553 1.98 36.52 -16.88
CA SER A 553 1.34 37.74 -17.40
C SER A 553 0.19 37.49 -18.37
N THR A 554 -0.01 36.24 -18.85
CA THR A 554 -1.04 35.92 -19.84
C THR A 554 -1.89 34.73 -19.43
N LEU A 555 -3.16 34.72 -19.80
CA LEU A 555 -4.10 33.63 -19.55
C LEU A 555 -3.61 32.27 -20.12
N SER A 556 -2.95 32.34 -21.29
CA SER A 556 -2.39 31.11 -21.92
C SER A 556 -1.32 30.45 -21.04
N GLN A 557 -0.44 31.24 -20.42
CA GLN A 557 0.59 30.73 -19.52
C GLN A 557 -0.02 30.23 -18.21
N ALA A 558 -1.03 30.93 -17.66
CA ALA A 558 -1.75 30.51 -16.47
C ALA A 558 -2.57 29.22 -16.67
N ARG A 559 -2.88 28.86 -17.93
CA ARG A 559 -3.61 27.62 -18.30
C ARG A 559 -2.70 26.52 -18.87
N ASP A 560 -1.38 26.67 -18.82
CA ASP A 560 -0.48 25.58 -19.21
C ASP A 560 -0.40 24.51 -18.11
N ILE A 561 -0.92 23.32 -18.41
CA ILE A 561 -1.08 22.24 -17.43
C ILE A 561 0.26 21.79 -16.83
N GLY A 562 1.33 21.78 -17.63
CA GLY A 562 2.67 21.41 -17.14
C GLY A 562 3.23 22.47 -16.18
N THR A 563 2.95 23.75 -16.39
CA THR A 563 3.33 24.83 -15.47
C THR A 563 2.53 24.77 -14.18
N LEU A 564 1.22 24.56 -14.27
CA LEU A 564 0.35 24.41 -13.09
C LEU A 564 0.80 23.21 -12.23
N ALA A 565 1.06 22.04 -12.87
CA ALA A 565 1.53 20.87 -12.19
C ALA A 565 2.92 21.09 -11.54
N ALA A 566 3.85 21.77 -12.22
CA ALA A 566 5.17 22.05 -11.68
C ALA A 566 5.12 22.96 -10.46
N ILE A 567 4.30 24.01 -10.49
CA ILE A 567 4.13 24.90 -9.33
C ILE A 567 3.46 24.17 -8.17
N THR A 568 2.42 23.40 -8.45
CA THR A 568 1.76 22.55 -7.42
C THR A 568 2.75 21.62 -6.77
N THR A 569 3.60 20.94 -7.56
CA THR A 569 4.62 20.03 -7.06
C THR A 569 5.63 20.75 -6.16
N ARG A 570 6.12 21.93 -6.58
CA ARG A 570 7.03 22.75 -5.75
C ARG A 570 6.43 23.14 -4.40
N LYS A 571 5.12 23.42 -4.36
CA LYS A 571 4.43 23.76 -3.11
C LYS A 571 4.20 22.57 -2.20
N LEU A 572 4.01 21.39 -2.77
CA LEU A 572 3.79 20.18 -1.96
C LEU A 572 5.09 19.52 -1.49
N LYS A 573 6.23 19.69 -2.21
CA LYS A 573 7.50 19.08 -1.83
C LYS A 573 8.05 19.55 -0.49
N ASP A 574 7.68 20.75 -0.04
CA ASP A 574 8.09 21.28 1.27
C ASP A 574 7.54 20.44 2.44
N ARG A 575 6.50 19.61 2.18
CA ARG A 575 5.90 18.69 3.12
C ARG A 575 6.58 17.31 3.15
N GLY A 576 7.31 16.97 2.12
CA GLY A 576 8.01 15.68 1.92
C GLY A 576 7.96 15.25 0.46
N PRO A 577 8.42 14.03 0.14
CA PRO A 577 8.53 13.53 -1.23
C PRO A 577 7.20 13.57 -1.99
N VAL A 578 7.26 13.97 -3.26
CA VAL A 578 6.08 14.12 -4.14
C VAL A 578 6.29 13.33 -5.43
N ILE A 579 5.25 12.62 -5.87
CA ILE A 579 5.18 12.06 -7.22
C ILE A 579 4.44 13.04 -8.13
N ALA A 580 5.08 13.48 -9.22
CA ALA A 580 4.48 14.33 -10.24
C ALA A 580 4.23 13.53 -11.52
N MET A 581 2.98 13.38 -11.92
CA MET A 581 2.58 12.45 -12.98
C MET A 581 2.10 13.12 -14.24
N HIS A 582 2.55 12.58 -15.38
CA HIS A 582 1.99 12.88 -16.70
C HIS A 582 1.82 11.60 -17.52
N SER A 583 0.94 11.62 -18.52
CA SER A 583 0.63 10.40 -19.31
C SER A 583 1.75 9.98 -20.27
N ARG A 584 2.61 10.89 -20.73
CA ARG A 584 3.62 10.63 -21.78
C ARG A 584 5.04 10.94 -21.31
N PRO A 585 6.05 10.14 -21.71
CA PRO A 585 7.45 10.37 -21.35
C PRO A 585 7.98 11.75 -21.70
N ASP A 586 7.69 12.26 -22.90
CA ASP A 586 8.14 13.59 -23.34
C ASP A 586 7.56 14.73 -22.47
N HIS A 587 6.34 14.54 -21.97
CA HIS A 587 5.72 15.47 -21.04
C HIS A 587 6.27 15.34 -19.62
N VAL A 588 6.69 14.14 -19.20
CA VAL A 588 7.35 13.92 -17.90
C VAL A 588 8.68 14.67 -17.85
N TRP A 589 9.50 14.58 -18.91
CA TRP A 589 10.75 15.34 -19.01
C TRP A 589 10.52 16.85 -18.94
N LYS A 590 9.55 17.38 -19.72
CA LYS A 590 9.17 18.78 -19.67
C LYS A 590 8.65 19.22 -18.30
N LEU A 591 7.92 18.33 -17.61
CA LEU A 591 7.43 18.58 -16.26
C LEU A 591 8.59 18.64 -15.27
N ALA A 592 9.53 17.70 -15.32
CA ALA A 592 10.71 17.67 -14.48
C ALA A 592 11.56 18.94 -14.64
N GLU A 593 11.81 19.40 -15.88
CA GLU A 593 12.50 20.66 -16.17
C GLU A 593 11.76 21.88 -15.63
N LYS A 594 10.42 21.91 -15.71
CA LYS A 594 9.62 23.00 -15.13
C LYS A 594 9.59 22.96 -13.60
N ILE A 595 9.72 21.80 -12.98
CA ILE A 595 9.81 21.68 -11.52
C ILE A 595 11.16 22.19 -11.02
N LYS A 596 12.21 21.97 -11.78
CA LYS A 596 13.56 22.47 -11.51
C LYS A 596 13.52 23.97 -11.31
N SER A 597 13.84 24.43 -10.11
CA SER A 597 13.91 25.84 -9.77
C SER A 597 14.85 26.05 -8.58
N GLY A 598 15.57 27.16 -8.59
CA GLY A 598 16.49 27.51 -7.52
C GLY A 598 17.90 26.93 -7.71
N GLN A 599 18.70 26.99 -6.66
CA GLN A 599 20.07 26.44 -6.65
C GLN A 599 20.04 24.91 -6.52
N SER A 600 21.05 24.23 -7.07
CA SER A 600 21.30 22.81 -6.83
C SER A 600 21.56 22.58 -5.33
N ARG A 601 21.08 21.45 -4.83
CA ARG A 601 21.31 21.06 -3.45
C ARG A 601 22.67 20.34 -3.32
N SER A 602 23.17 20.22 -2.08
CA SER A 602 24.30 19.35 -1.79
C SER A 602 23.98 17.92 -2.20
N VAL A 603 24.82 17.31 -3.00
CA VAL A 603 24.65 15.97 -3.55
C VAL A 603 25.22 14.96 -2.56
N SER A 604 24.42 13.99 -2.12
CA SER A 604 24.86 12.89 -1.26
C SER A 604 25.76 11.90 -2.02
N GLU A 605 26.50 11.05 -1.31
CA GLU A 605 27.28 9.98 -1.91
C GLU A 605 26.43 9.03 -2.77
N ASN A 606 25.22 8.72 -2.33
CA ASN A 606 24.31 7.87 -3.08
C ASN A 606 23.88 8.52 -4.41
N VAL A 607 23.54 9.80 -4.38
CA VAL A 607 23.18 10.54 -5.60
C VAL A 607 24.37 10.66 -6.53
N GLN A 608 25.57 10.91 -5.98
CA GLN A 608 26.80 10.96 -6.79
C GLN A 608 27.08 9.63 -7.48
N PHE A 609 26.97 8.51 -6.78
CA PHE A 609 27.11 7.17 -7.36
C PHE A 609 26.13 6.93 -8.52
N VAL A 610 24.87 7.31 -8.34
CA VAL A 610 23.86 7.13 -9.40
C VAL A 610 24.12 8.05 -10.60
N ARG A 611 24.61 9.29 -10.38
CA ARG A 611 25.01 10.19 -11.46
C ARG A 611 26.13 9.60 -12.31
N GLU A 612 27.15 9.06 -11.67
CA GLU A 612 28.28 8.40 -12.35
C GLU A 612 27.80 7.20 -13.18
N TYR A 613 26.90 6.39 -12.63
CA TYR A 613 26.29 5.28 -13.35
C TYR A 613 25.48 5.75 -14.56
N VAL A 614 24.63 6.76 -14.40
CA VAL A 614 23.84 7.34 -15.50
C VAL A 614 24.74 7.93 -16.58
N ALA A 615 25.84 8.60 -16.19
CA ALA A 615 26.81 9.17 -17.12
C ALA A 615 27.53 8.07 -17.93
N ALA A 616 27.88 6.96 -17.27
CA ALA A 616 28.53 5.82 -17.92
C ALA A 616 27.58 5.11 -18.94
N GLU A 617 26.29 4.95 -18.58
CA GLU A 617 25.33 4.23 -19.41
C GLU A 617 24.72 5.07 -20.54
N LEU A 618 24.39 6.35 -20.26
CA LEU A 618 23.62 7.20 -21.18
C LEU A 618 24.40 8.43 -21.67
N GLY A 619 25.63 8.64 -21.17
CA GLY A 619 26.49 9.78 -21.51
C GLY A 619 26.42 10.94 -20.52
N GLU A 620 27.52 11.68 -20.39
CA GLU A 620 27.71 12.78 -19.42
C GLU A 620 26.72 13.95 -19.57
N GLN A 621 26.13 14.13 -20.76
CA GLN A 621 25.19 15.20 -21.04
C GLN A 621 23.72 14.76 -20.92
N PHE A 622 23.45 13.57 -20.38
CA PHE A 622 22.06 13.09 -20.27
C PHE A 622 21.29 13.94 -19.26
N PRO A 623 20.07 14.43 -19.61
CA PRO A 623 19.35 15.44 -18.81
C PRO A 623 19.05 15.01 -17.36
N LEU A 624 18.99 13.72 -17.08
CA LEU A 624 18.73 13.20 -15.73
C LEU A 624 19.81 13.60 -14.73
N ILE A 625 21.07 13.75 -15.18
CA ILE A 625 22.21 14.10 -14.29
C ILE A 625 21.98 15.47 -13.64
N ASP A 626 21.59 16.45 -14.42
CA ASP A 626 21.29 17.80 -13.94
C ASP A 626 20.02 17.84 -13.05
N LEU A 627 19.01 17.03 -13.35
CA LEU A 627 17.80 16.92 -12.51
C LEU A 627 18.11 16.31 -11.14
N LEU A 628 18.99 15.32 -11.07
CA LEU A 628 19.43 14.70 -9.81
C LEU A 628 20.10 15.73 -8.88
N ASP A 629 20.85 16.69 -9.41
CA ASP A 629 21.43 17.80 -8.64
C ASP A 629 20.38 18.71 -7.98
N HIS A 630 19.15 18.66 -8.47
CA HIS A 630 18.02 19.40 -7.91
C HIS A 630 17.06 18.51 -7.09
N GLY A 631 17.45 17.26 -6.79
CA GLY A 631 16.62 16.31 -6.05
C GLY A 631 15.39 15.81 -6.83
N ILE A 632 15.49 15.78 -8.18
CA ILE A 632 14.40 15.38 -9.07
C ILE A 632 14.83 14.12 -9.82
N GLY A 633 14.08 13.03 -9.63
CA GLY A 633 14.17 11.81 -10.42
C GLY A 633 13.16 11.77 -11.56
N VAL A 634 13.45 10.97 -12.59
CA VAL A 634 12.54 10.69 -13.70
C VAL A 634 12.29 9.20 -13.81
N HIS A 635 11.02 8.82 -14.00
CA HIS A 635 10.63 7.41 -14.06
C HIS A 635 9.59 7.15 -15.17
N HIS A 636 9.97 6.42 -16.20
CA HIS A 636 9.06 5.95 -17.26
C HIS A 636 9.63 4.72 -17.99
N GLY A 637 8.77 3.98 -18.67
CA GLY A 637 9.12 2.73 -19.34
C GLY A 637 10.17 2.82 -20.47
N GLY A 638 10.51 4.02 -20.93
CA GLY A 638 11.58 4.25 -21.92
C GLY A 638 12.98 4.39 -21.33
N LEU A 639 13.13 4.41 -19.99
CA LEU A 639 14.45 4.35 -19.34
C LEU A 639 14.88 2.90 -19.14
N PRO A 640 16.21 2.61 -19.17
CA PRO A 640 16.75 1.31 -18.76
C PRO A 640 16.22 0.88 -17.40
N GLU A 641 16.06 -0.43 -17.19
CA GLU A 641 15.48 -0.98 -15.97
C GLU A 641 16.33 -0.64 -14.76
N GLU A 642 17.64 -0.71 -14.89
CA GLU A 642 18.61 -0.42 -13.83
C GLU A 642 18.50 1.03 -13.38
N ILE A 643 18.37 1.97 -14.31
CA ILE A 643 18.21 3.40 -14.00
C ILE A 643 16.88 3.64 -13.28
N ARG A 644 15.78 3.00 -13.72
CA ARG A 644 14.50 3.09 -13.01
C ARG A 644 14.61 2.57 -11.58
N MET A 645 15.25 1.43 -11.37
CA MET A 645 15.49 0.86 -10.03
C MET A 645 16.34 1.79 -9.16
N LEU A 646 17.35 2.46 -9.72
CA LEU A 646 18.16 3.43 -8.99
C LEU A 646 17.35 4.69 -8.62
N MET A 647 16.46 5.18 -9.49
CA MET A 647 15.54 6.28 -9.15
C MET A 647 14.60 5.89 -8.01
N GLU A 648 14.05 4.69 -8.05
CA GLU A 648 13.19 4.13 -7.01
C GLU A 648 13.95 4.03 -5.68
N TRP A 649 15.17 3.52 -5.71
CA TRP A 649 16.03 3.38 -4.54
C TRP A 649 16.39 4.72 -3.90
N LEU A 650 16.82 5.73 -4.69
CA LEU A 650 17.10 7.07 -4.18
C LEU A 650 15.85 7.72 -3.57
N PHE A 651 14.70 7.53 -4.20
CA PHE A 651 13.44 8.08 -3.71
C PHE A 651 12.99 7.42 -2.39
N GLU A 652 13.14 6.09 -2.28
CA GLU A 652 12.89 5.34 -1.04
C GLU A 652 13.80 5.76 0.11
N LYS A 653 15.06 6.07 -0.20
CA LYS A 653 16.04 6.59 0.77
C LYS A 653 15.77 8.04 1.19
N GLY A 654 14.85 8.74 0.53
CA GLY A 654 14.59 10.17 0.79
C GLY A 654 15.64 11.11 0.20
N GLU A 655 16.43 10.62 -0.75
CA GLU A 655 17.48 11.38 -1.44
C GLU A 655 16.90 12.26 -2.57
N LEU A 656 15.68 11.98 -3.01
CA LEU A 656 14.94 12.76 -3.99
C LEU A 656 13.70 13.39 -3.35
N ASP A 657 13.46 14.66 -3.65
CA ASP A 657 12.26 15.39 -3.23
C ASP A 657 11.07 15.14 -4.15
N VAL A 658 11.36 14.92 -5.44
CA VAL A 658 10.34 14.74 -6.49
C VAL A 658 10.71 13.58 -7.39
N LEU A 659 9.71 12.76 -7.71
CA LEU A 659 9.80 11.77 -8.77
C LEU A 659 8.79 12.10 -9.87
N ALA A 660 9.29 12.61 -11.00
CA ALA A 660 8.48 12.86 -12.18
C ALA A 660 8.27 11.54 -12.95
N ALA A 661 7.02 11.10 -13.12
CA ALA A 661 6.75 9.77 -13.62
C ALA A 661 5.58 9.69 -14.61
N THR A 662 5.59 8.64 -15.43
CA THR A 662 4.39 8.19 -16.13
C THR A 662 3.55 7.31 -15.20
N THR A 663 2.34 7.02 -15.63
CA THR A 663 1.39 6.17 -14.91
C THR A 663 1.90 4.74 -14.65
N THR A 664 2.97 4.31 -15.32
CA THR A 664 3.63 3.02 -15.08
C THR A 664 4.15 2.85 -13.63
N ILE A 665 4.39 3.95 -12.92
CA ILE A 665 4.76 3.90 -11.50
C ILE A 665 3.62 3.37 -10.62
N ALA A 666 2.38 3.46 -11.09
CA ALA A 666 1.21 2.94 -10.37
C ALA A 666 1.27 1.42 -10.15
N GLN A 667 1.92 0.69 -11.04
CA GLN A 667 1.90 -0.77 -11.11
C GLN A 667 3.08 -1.47 -10.42
N GLY A 668 4.08 -0.75 -9.90
CA GLY A 668 5.32 -1.43 -9.54
C GLY A 668 5.96 -1.08 -8.21
N VAL A 669 5.65 0.03 -7.56
CA VAL A 669 6.48 0.48 -6.43
C VAL A 669 5.64 1.05 -5.30
N ASN A 670 5.88 0.57 -4.09
CA ASN A 670 5.14 0.98 -2.89
C ASN A 670 5.94 2.02 -2.09
N PHE A 671 6.00 3.27 -2.59
CA PHE A 671 6.59 4.37 -1.83
C PHE A 671 5.49 5.17 -1.11
N PRO A 672 5.58 5.35 0.19
CA PRO A 672 4.75 6.33 0.87
C PRO A 672 5.25 7.74 0.54
N VAL A 673 4.39 8.58 -0.02
CA VAL A 673 4.70 9.97 -0.40
C VAL A 673 3.80 10.97 0.32
N SER A 674 4.26 12.20 0.48
CA SER A 674 3.46 13.27 1.07
C SER A 674 2.39 13.80 0.12
N GLY A 675 2.64 13.71 -1.19
CA GLY A 675 1.71 14.20 -2.20
C GLY A 675 1.86 13.52 -3.55
N VAL A 676 0.77 13.53 -4.31
CA VAL A 676 0.72 13.11 -5.71
C VAL A 676 0.11 14.27 -6.52
N VAL A 677 0.79 14.68 -7.59
CA VAL A 677 0.28 15.71 -8.52
C VAL A 677 0.03 15.05 -9.87
N MET A 678 -1.20 15.12 -10.35
CA MET A 678 -1.62 14.50 -11.61
C MET A 678 -1.94 15.58 -12.66
N ALA A 679 -1.10 15.68 -13.67
CA ALA A 679 -1.33 16.54 -14.82
C ALA A 679 -2.29 15.91 -15.85
N SER A 680 -2.50 14.61 -15.82
CA SER A 680 -3.39 13.86 -16.71
C SER A 680 -4.09 12.71 -15.99
N THR A 681 -5.35 12.44 -16.37
CA THR A 681 -6.14 11.27 -15.95
C THR A 681 -6.40 10.32 -17.12
N HIS A 682 -5.56 10.35 -18.14
CA HIS A 682 -5.72 9.53 -19.34
C HIS A 682 -4.44 8.80 -19.67
N TYR A 683 -4.57 7.60 -20.21
CA TYR A 683 -3.48 6.85 -20.82
C TYR A 683 -3.35 7.16 -22.31
N PRO A 684 -2.14 7.25 -22.86
CA PRO A 684 -1.95 7.39 -24.29
C PRO A 684 -2.28 6.04 -25.00
N GLN A 685 -3.10 6.10 -26.04
CA GLN A 685 -3.43 4.97 -26.89
C GLN A 685 -3.27 5.37 -28.36
N GLY A 686 -2.08 5.22 -28.92
CA GLY A 686 -1.78 5.66 -30.28
C GLY A 686 -1.99 7.17 -30.45
N LYS A 687 -2.93 7.55 -31.36
CA LYS A 687 -3.34 8.97 -31.59
C LYS A 687 -4.43 9.47 -30.64
N SER A 688 -5.08 8.57 -29.90
CA SER A 688 -6.13 8.86 -28.92
C SER A 688 -5.63 8.74 -27.50
N SER A 689 -6.46 9.09 -26.54
CA SER A 689 -6.24 8.85 -25.13
C SER A 689 -7.50 8.21 -24.52
N VAL A 690 -7.29 7.25 -23.64
CA VAL A 690 -8.36 6.59 -22.90
C VAL A 690 -8.35 7.03 -21.44
N PRO A 691 -9.50 7.16 -20.80
CA PRO A 691 -9.55 7.44 -19.37
C PRO A 691 -8.76 6.39 -18.58
N MET A 692 -8.09 6.82 -17.52
CA MET A 692 -7.47 5.93 -16.56
C MET A 692 -8.56 5.15 -15.81
N PRO A 693 -8.43 3.83 -15.60
CA PRO A 693 -9.35 3.08 -14.78
C PRO A 693 -9.43 3.62 -13.33
N PRO A 694 -10.61 3.61 -12.70
CA PRO A 694 -10.74 4.05 -11.30
C PRO A 694 -9.81 3.32 -10.34
N GLU A 695 -9.57 2.04 -10.55
CA GLU A 695 -8.69 1.20 -9.74
C GLU A 695 -7.24 1.72 -9.75
N ASP A 696 -6.73 2.09 -10.93
CA ASP A 696 -5.39 2.65 -11.08
C ASP A 696 -5.27 4.00 -10.38
N PHE A 697 -6.29 4.85 -10.51
CA PHE A 697 -6.35 6.12 -9.80
C PHE A 697 -6.32 5.92 -8.29
N TRP A 698 -7.17 5.04 -7.75
CA TRP A 698 -7.23 4.79 -6.32
C TRP A 698 -5.96 4.11 -5.78
N ASN A 699 -5.29 3.32 -6.62
CA ASN A 699 -3.98 2.74 -6.29
C ASN A 699 -2.89 3.81 -6.17
N ILE A 700 -2.88 4.77 -7.09
CA ILE A 700 -1.97 5.94 -7.04
C ILE A 700 -2.31 6.84 -5.85
N ALA A 701 -3.58 7.18 -5.68
CA ALA A 701 -4.06 8.00 -4.58
C ALA A 701 -3.76 7.35 -3.21
N GLY A 702 -3.81 6.01 -3.16
CA GLY A 702 -3.47 5.21 -1.99
C GLY A 702 -2.03 5.36 -1.50
N ARG A 703 -1.12 5.85 -2.33
CA ARG A 703 0.29 6.09 -1.97
C ARG A 703 0.50 7.41 -1.24
N ALA A 704 -0.42 8.36 -1.37
CA ALA A 704 -0.35 9.64 -0.68
C ALA A 704 -0.62 9.47 0.83
N GLY A 705 0.25 10.03 1.66
CA GLY A 705 0.23 9.92 3.12
C GLY A 705 1.23 8.87 3.64
N ARG A 706 2.07 9.25 4.59
CA ARG A 706 3.07 8.34 5.19
C ARG A 706 2.52 7.67 6.42
N VAL A 707 2.55 6.35 6.47
CA VAL A 707 2.22 5.56 7.67
C VAL A 707 3.16 5.91 8.84
N SER A 708 4.39 6.36 8.56
CA SER A 708 5.40 6.64 9.58
C SER A 708 5.39 8.07 10.14
N GLN A 709 4.73 9.05 9.49
CA GLN A 709 4.90 10.48 9.83
C GLN A 709 3.61 11.25 10.15
N GLY A 710 2.46 10.61 10.18
CA GLY A 710 1.18 11.25 10.59
C GLY A 710 0.70 12.39 9.69
N GLN A 711 1.25 12.52 8.49
CA GLN A 711 0.92 13.59 7.55
C GLN A 711 -0.31 13.24 6.72
N LEU A 712 -1.17 14.22 6.51
CA LEU A 712 -2.26 14.16 5.55
C LEU A 712 -1.68 14.04 4.13
N GLY A 713 -2.01 12.97 3.41
CA GLY A 713 -1.66 12.82 2.01
C GLY A 713 -2.48 13.77 1.14
N VAL A 714 -1.85 14.45 0.18
CA VAL A 714 -2.55 15.33 -0.76
C VAL A 714 -2.43 14.77 -2.18
N VAL A 715 -3.58 14.54 -2.82
CA VAL A 715 -3.66 14.15 -4.23
C VAL A 715 -4.28 15.31 -5.02
N ALA A 716 -3.47 15.98 -5.83
CA ALA A 716 -3.85 17.17 -6.57
C ALA A 716 -4.00 16.86 -8.07
N LEU A 717 -5.22 16.91 -8.60
CA LEU A 717 -5.49 16.83 -10.02
C LEU A 717 -5.50 18.25 -10.60
N VAL A 718 -4.67 18.52 -11.59
CA VAL A 718 -4.54 19.86 -12.17
C VAL A 718 -5.61 20.05 -13.24
N ALA A 719 -6.27 21.22 -13.23
CA ALA A 719 -7.26 21.65 -14.21
C ALA A 719 -6.95 23.08 -14.71
N ARG A 720 -7.11 23.31 -16.01
CA ARG A 720 -6.85 24.61 -16.65
C ARG A 720 -8.00 25.59 -16.53
N ASP A 721 -9.21 25.04 -16.45
CA ASP A 721 -10.46 25.79 -16.42
C ASP A 721 -11.58 24.97 -15.76
N GLU A 722 -12.73 25.59 -15.55
CA GLU A 722 -13.88 24.96 -14.89
C GLU A 722 -14.43 23.75 -15.66
N GLY A 723 -14.36 23.74 -16.99
CA GLY A 723 -14.80 22.60 -17.79
C GLY A 723 -13.95 21.36 -17.55
N GLU A 724 -12.64 21.55 -17.39
CA GLU A 724 -11.71 20.46 -17.01
C GLU A 724 -11.87 20.09 -15.54
N ALA A 725 -12.06 21.06 -14.65
CA ALA A 725 -12.32 20.82 -13.24
C ALA A 725 -13.57 19.96 -13.04
N LYS A 726 -14.65 20.22 -13.77
CA LYS A 726 -15.88 19.39 -13.73
C LYS A 726 -15.59 17.92 -14.11
N LYS A 727 -14.84 17.69 -15.20
CA LYS A 727 -14.44 16.33 -15.61
C LYS A 727 -13.57 15.64 -14.55
N ARG A 728 -12.68 16.39 -13.87
CA ARG A 728 -11.87 15.84 -12.76
C ARG A 728 -12.74 15.47 -11.55
N ARG A 729 -13.77 16.28 -11.21
CA ARG A 729 -14.71 15.93 -10.13
C ARG A 729 -15.47 14.64 -10.44
N GLU A 730 -15.99 14.51 -11.65
CA GLU A 730 -16.66 13.30 -12.11
C GLU A 730 -15.74 12.08 -11.97
N PHE A 731 -14.50 12.18 -12.45
CA PHE A 731 -13.50 11.13 -12.37
C PHE A 731 -13.11 10.74 -10.93
N ILE A 732 -12.94 11.71 -10.02
CA ILE A 732 -12.63 11.43 -8.60
C ILE A 732 -13.79 10.69 -7.92
N ASN A 733 -15.03 11.00 -8.30
CA ASN A 733 -16.23 10.40 -7.71
C ASN A 733 -16.57 9.01 -8.27
N GLU A 734 -15.87 8.55 -9.31
CA GLU A 734 -16.00 7.17 -9.78
C GLU A 734 -15.50 6.20 -8.72
N GLN A 735 -16.36 5.27 -8.32
CA GLN A 735 -16.02 4.24 -7.36
C GLN A 735 -15.40 3.03 -8.06
N THR A 736 -14.55 2.30 -7.31
CA THR A 736 -14.09 0.98 -7.72
C THR A 736 -15.30 0.04 -7.89
N GLY A 737 -15.30 -0.72 -8.97
CA GLY A 737 -16.34 -1.67 -9.33
C GLY A 737 -16.09 -3.08 -8.80
N ASP A 738 -16.83 -4.01 -9.39
CA ASP A 738 -16.57 -5.44 -9.25
C ASP A 738 -15.31 -5.83 -10.01
N LEU A 739 -14.55 -6.77 -9.48
CA LEU A 739 -13.44 -7.38 -10.21
C LEU A 739 -14.02 -8.21 -11.36
N ASN A 740 -13.88 -7.73 -12.58
CA ASN A 740 -14.35 -8.39 -13.77
C ASN A 740 -13.18 -8.95 -14.58
N SER A 741 -13.41 -10.03 -15.28
CA SER A 741 -12.42 -10.57 -16.21
C SER A 741 -12.30 -9.70 -17.46
N ALA A 742 -11.09 -9.47 -17.90
CA ALA A 742 -10.79 -8.84 -19.20
C ALA A 742 -11.43 -9.60 -20.37
N LEU A 743 -11.62 -10.91 -20.24
CA LEU A 743 -12.22 -11.76 -21.28
C LEU A 743 -13.58 -11.23 -21.73
N ILE A 744 -14.41 -10.77 -20.80
CA ILE A 744 -15.76 -10.30 -21.11
C ILE A 744 -15.71 -9.09 -22.06
N GLU A 745 -14.90 -8.10 -21.71
CA GLU A 745 -14.77 -6.87 -22.50
C GLU A 745 -14.13 -7.13 -23.87
N ILE A 746 -13.06 -7.92 -23.91
CA ILE A 746 -12.37 -8.24 -25.17
C ILE A 746 -13.28 -9.09 -26.07
N ALA A 747 -14.01 -10.05 -25.54
CA ALA A 747 -14.95 -10.86 -26.33
C ALA A 747 -16.13 -10.02 -26.84
N GLN A 748 -16.66 -9.09 -26.05
CA GLN A 748 -17.73 -8.20 -26.48
C GLN A 748 -17.28 -7.18 -27.54
N ALA A 749 -16.04 -6.64 -27.40
CA ALA A 749 -15.48 -5.71 -28.37
C ALA A 749 -15.21 -6.36 -29.74
N ALA A 750 -14.94 -7.66 -29.76
CA ALA A 750 -14.63 -8.43 -30.96
C ALA A 750 -15.74 -9.43 -31.37
N ALA A 751 -16.97 -9.21 -30.93
CA ALA A 751 -18.07 -10.17 -31.09
C ALA A 751 -18.29 -10.66 -32.52
N ASP A 752 -18.12 -9.78 -33.51
CA ASP A 752 -18.31 -10.10 -34.92
C ASP A 752 -17.10 -10.78 -35.58
N GLU A 753 -15.96 -10.88 -34.87
CA GLU A 753 -14.69 -11.37 -35.39
C GLU A 753 -14.18 -12.63 -34.66
N LEU A 754 -14.89 -13.14 -33.67
CA LEU A 754 -14.48 -14.30 -32.87
C LEU A 754 -14.33 -15.59 -33.70
N ASP A 755 -14.96 -15.68 -34.87
CA ASP A 755 -14.84 -16.83 -35.78
C ASP A 755 -13.47 -16.89 -36.45
N ASP A 756 -12.73 -15.77 -36.56
CA ASP A 756 -11.35 -15.69 -37.08
C ASP A 756 -10.36 -15.12 -36.04
N LEU A 757 -10.09 -15.90 -35.01
CA LEU A 757 -9.08 -15.51 -34.02
C LEU A 757 -7.67 -15.34 -34.58
N GLY A 758 -7.35 -15.98 -35.69
CA GLY A 758 -6.09 -15.77 -36.39
C GLY A 758 -5.91 -14.34 -36.90
N GLY A 759 -6.94 -13.77 -37.48
CA GLY A 759 -6.95 -12.40 -38.02
C GLY A 759 -7.25 -11.33 -36.96
N ILE A 760 -7.80 -11.71 -35.82
CA ILE A 760 -8.30 -10.77 -34.79
C ILE A 760 -7.22 -9.79 -34.27
N VAL A 761 -5.97 -10.23 -34.18
CA VAL A 761 -4.80 -9.45 -33.72
C VAL A 761 -4.57 -8.17 -34.54
N TYR A 762 -4.98 -8.17 -35.80
CA TYR A 762 -4.82 -7.01 -36.69
C TYR A 762 -5.70 -5.83 -36.30
N ARG A 763 -6.85 -6.06 -35.66
CA ARG A 763 -7.80 -5.05 -35.21
C ARG A 763 -7.85 -4.94 -33.70
N HIS A 764 -7.66 -6.06 -33.00
CA HIS A 764 -7.74 -6.21 -31.55
C HIS A 764 -6.42 -6.80 -31.00
N PRO A 765 -5.35 -5.97 -30.89
CA PRO A 765 -4.02 -6.43 -30.47
C PRO A 765 -3.99 -7.01 -29.05
N GLU A 766 -4.97 -6.69 -28.21
CA GLU A 766 -5.17 -7.24 -26.88
C GLU A 766 -5.34 -8.77 -26.87
N TRP A 767 -5.81 -9.36 -27.96
CA TRP A 767 -5.90 -10.82 -28.13
C TRP A 767 -4.56 -11.51 -28.31
N SER A 768 -3.51 -10.77 -28.68
CA SER A 768 -2.18 -11.34 -28.95
C SER A 768 -1.65 -12.19 -27.81
N SER A 769 -1.74 -11.70 -26.56
CA SER A 769 -1.28 -12.43 -25.38
C SER A 769 -2.03 -13.75 -25.17
N PHE A 770 -3.33 -13.78 -25.41
CA PHE A 770 -4.13 -14.99 -25.32
C PHE A 770 -3.79 -16.01 -26.43
N LEU A 771 -3.63 -15.54 -27.65
CA LEU A 771 -3.25 -16.42 -28.77
C LEU A 771 -1.83 -17.00 -28.62
N GLN A 772 -0.91 -16.21 -28.08
CA GLN A 772 0.43 -16.72 -27.72
C GLN A 772 0.31 -17.78 -26.62
N TYR A 773 -0.54 -17.55 -25.63
CA TYR A 773 -0.83 -18.50 -24.57
C TYR A 773 -1.27 -19.87 -25.17
N LEU A 774 -2.20 -19.88 -26.13
CA LEU A 774 -2.66 -21.10 -26.79
C LEU A 774 -1.53 -21.84 -27.52
N VAL A 775 -0.71 -21.10 -28.28
CA VAL A 775 0.43 -21.71 -29.01
C VAL A 775 1.44 -22.30 -28.02
N HIS A 776 1.77 -21.56 -27.02
CA HIS A 776 2.72 -21.92 -25.99
C HIS A 776 2.30 -23.18 -25.23
N THR A 777 1.05 -23.21 -24.76
CA THR A 777 0.46 -24.35 -24.05
C THR A 777 0.51 -25.62 -24.93
N TYR A 778 0.12 -25.50 -26.20
CA TYR A 778 0.17 -26.64 -27.15
C TYR A 778 1.55 -27.28 -27.24
N ARG A 779 2.59 -26.46 -27.39
CA ARG A 779 3.98 -26.94 -27.42
C ARG A 779 4.44 -27.59 -26.12
N GLN A 780 4.16 -26.94 -25.01
CA GLN A 780 4.61 -27.40 -23.67
C GLN A 780 3.93 -28.70 -23.22
N MET A 781 2.72 -28.94 -23.71
CA MET A 781 2.01 -30.19 -23.44
C MET A 781 2.47 -31.36 -24.37
N GLY A 782 3.50 -31.15 -25.17
CA GLY A 782 4.01 -32.17 -26.08
C GLY A 782 3.10 -32.43 -27.31
N THR A 783 2.39 -31.38 -27.76
CA THR A 783 1.50 -31.42 -28.95
C THR A 783 0.41 -32.51 -28.89
N PRO A 784 -0.45 -32.57 -27.86
CA PRO A 784 -1.45 -33.61 -27.69
C PRO A 784 -2.59 -33.48 -28.71
N ASP A 785 -3.11 -34.61 -29.20
CA ASP A 785 -4.21 -34.67 -30.16
C ASP A 785 -5.53 -34.06 -29.58
N ASN A 786 -5.73 -34.09 -28.26
CA ASN A 786 -6.91 -33.56 -27.57
C ASN A 786 -6.73 -32.15 -27.01
N TYR A 787 -5.82 -31.37 -27.57
CA TYR A 787 -5.47 -30.05 -27.06
C TYR A 787 -6.67 -29.07 -26.99
N ALA A 788 -7.51 -29.05 -28.02
CA ALA A 788 -8.69 -28.20 -28.09
C ALA A 788 -9.65 -28.45 -26.92
N ASP A 789 -9.87 -29.70 -26.55
CA ASP A 789 -10.76 -30.06 -25.44
C ASP A 789 -10.17 -29.65 -24.09
N ARG A 790 -8.85 -29.81 -23.91
CA ARG A 790 -8.15 -29.36 -22.68
C ARG A 790 -8.21 -27.84 -22.49
N ILE A 791 -8.02 -27.08 -23.54
CA ILE A 791 -8.11 -25.61 -23.48
C ILE A 791 -9.56 -25.17 -23.20
N GLU A 792 -10.54 -25.82 -23.82
CA GLU A 792 -11.93 -25.56 -23.54
C GLU A 792 -12.29 -25.82 -22.08
N GLU A 793 -11.79 -26.90 -21.49
CA GLU A 793 -11.98 -27.21 -20.06
C GLU A 793 -11.37 -26.14 -19.15
N VAL A 794 -10.12 -25.72 -19.43
CA VAL A 794 -9.48 -24.65 -18.65
C VAL A 794 -10.25 -23.34 -18.78
N LEU A 795 -10.66 -22.98 -20.01
CA LEU A 795 -11.43 -21.75 -20.24
C LEU A 795 -12.78 -21.76 -19.53
N ARG A 796 -13.48 -22.89 -19.51
CA ARG A 796 -14.74 -23.09 -18.78
C ARG A 796 -14.56 -22.92 -17.27
N GLY A 797 -13.36 -23.17 -16.74
CA GLY A 797 -12.98 -22.94 -15.34
C GLY A 797 -12.56 -21.51 -15.03
N THR A 798 -12.59 -20.57 -16.01
CA THR A 798 -12.25 -19.16 -15.75
C THR A 798 -13.44 -18.35 -15.26
N LEU A 799 -13.20 -17.34 -14.43
CA LEU A 799 -14.23 -16.41 -13.93
C LEU A 799 -14.94 -15.69 -15.07
N GLY A 800 -14.16 -15.23 -16.07
CA GLY A 800 -14.68 -14.49 -17.20
C GLY A 800 -15.58 -15.30 -18.09
N PHE A 801 -15.21 -16.56 -18.37
CA PHE A 801 -16.04 -17.42 -19.20
C PHE A 801 -17.37 -17.83 -18.50
N GLU A 802 -17.31 -18.11 -17.21
CA GLU A 802 -18.53 -18.36 -16.43
C GLU A 802 -19.52 -17.18 -16.47
N LYS A 803 -19.02 -15.97 -16.24
CA LYS A 803 -19.81 -14.73 -16.33
C LYS A 803 -20.28 -14.45 -17.76
N LEU A 804 -19.42 -14.64 -18.75
CA LEU A 804 -19.76 -14.47 -20.16
C LEU A 804 -20.90 -15.41 -20.56
N ARG A 805 -20.81 -16.69 -20.19
CA ARG A 805 -21.84 -17.70 -20.44
C ARG A 805 -23.17 -17.36 -19.78
N ALA A 806 -23.13 -16.85 -18.55
CA ALA A 806 -24.31 -16.43 -17.82
C ALA A 806 -24.98 -15.19 -18.45
N LYS A 807 -24.18 -14.25 -18.99
CA LYS A 807 -24.64 -12.99 -19.58
C LYS A 807 -25.05 -13.13 -21.05
N ASP A 808 -24.23 -13.84 -21.83
CA ASP A 808 -24.43 -14.07 -23.27
C ASP A 808 -23.92 -15.44 -23.68
N SER A 809 -24.79 -16.43 -23.64
CA SER A 809 -24.48 -17.83 -24.00
C SER A 809 -24.15 -18.02 -25.49
N ARG A 810 -24.63 -17.11 -26.37
CA ARG A 810 -24.31 -17.14 -27.80
C ARG A 810 -22.85 -16.74 -28.02
N LEU A 811 -22.43 -15.60 -27.44
CA LEU A 811 -21.06 -15.09 -27.52
C LEU A 811 -20.05 -16.07 -26.92
N ALA A 812 -20.42 -16.72 -25.79
CA ALA A 812 -19.56 -17.76 -25.18
C ALA A 812 -19.36 -18.96 -26.11
N ARG A 813 -20.39 -19.39 -26.86
CA ARG A 813 -20.28 -20.47 -27.85
C ARG A 813 -19.46 -20.06 -29.07
N GLN A 814 -19.60 -18.83 -29.55
CA GLN A 814 -18.78 -18.30 -30.65
C GLN A 814 -17.30 -18.27 -30.26
N LEU A 815 -16.97 -17.81 -29.05
CA LEU A 815 -15.61 -17.81 -28.52
C LEU A 815 -15.01 -19.23 -28.51
N LEU A 816 -15.73 -20.22 -28.02
CA LEU A 816 -15.26 -21.62 -28.04
C LEU A 816 -15.07 -22.13 -29.46
N GLY A 817 -15.98 -21.82 -30.38
CA GLY A 817 -15.83 -22.17 -31.81
C GLY A 817 -14.58 -21.55 -32.45
N GLY A 818 -14.36 -20.27 -32.20
CA GLY A 818 -13.17 -19.56 -32.68
C GLY A 818 -11.86 -20.13 -32.11
N ILE A 819 -11.84 -20.47 -30.81
CA ILE A 819 -10.68 -21.11 -30.18
C ILE A 819 -10.41 -22.47 -30.79
N ARG A 820 -11.41 -23.32 -31.02
CA ARG A 820 -11.23 -24.60 -31.70
C ARG A 820 -10.65 -24.42 -33.10
N SER A 821 -11.22 -23.52 -33.92
CA SER A 821 -10.71 -23.20 -35.26
C SER A 821 -9.26 -22.70 -35.23
N TYR A 822 -8.91 -21.86 -34.23
CA TYR A 822 -7.55 -21.37 -34.07
C TYR A 822 -6.56 -22.49 -33.65
N VAL A 823 -6.98 -23.36 -32.74
CA VAL A 823 -6.20 -24.53 -32.30
C VAL A 823 -5.96 -25.45 -33.49
N ASP A 824 -6.99 -25.75 -34.28
CA ASP A 824 -6.84 -26.58 -35.52
C ASP A 824 -5.84 -25.94 -36.50
N TYR A 825 -5.82 -24.60 -36.57
CA TYR A 825 -4.82 -23.90 -37.40
C TYR A 825 -3.39 -23.99 -36.82
N VAL A 826 -3.25 -23.86 -35.50
CA VAL A 826 -1.94 -23.95 -34.81
C VAL A 826 -1.36 -25.35 -34.89
N THR A 827 -2.19 -26.38 -34.86
CA THR A 827 -1.78 -27.80 -34.88
C THR A 827 -1.36 -28.30 -36.28
N GLN A 828 -1.59 -27.47 -37.32
CA GLN A 828 -1.16 -27.84 -38.69
C GLN A 828 0.37 -28.04 -38.80
N PRO A 829 0.85 -28.99 -39.61
CA PRO A 829 2.28 -29.20 -39.82
C PRO A 829 3.02 -27.95 -40.33
N GLN A 830 4.28 -27.79 -39.94
CA GLN A 830 5.18 -26.71 -40.38
C GLN A 830 4.91 -25.31 -39.82
N GLN A 831 4.11 -25.16 -38.74
CA GLN A 831 3.97 -23.87 -38.07
C GLN A 831 5.26 -23.52 -37.30
N PRO A 832 5.70 -22.24 -37.31
CA PRO A 832 6.91 -21.80 -36.62
C PRO A 832 6.67 -21.56 -35.12
N LEU A 833 6.08 -22.52 -34.44
CA LEU A 833 5.60 -22.36 -33.03
C LEU A 833 6.75 -22.08 -32.05
N LYS A 834 7.96 -22.62 -32.32
CA LYS A 834 9.15 -22.36 -31.50
C LYS A 834 9.50 -20.86 -31.48
N LEU A 835 9.29 -20.18 -32.61
CA LEU A 835 9.58 -18.75 -32.72
C LEU A 835 8.56 -17.91 -31.94
N VAL A 836 7.30 -18.34 -31.81
CA VAL A 836 6.29 -17.69 -30.99
C VAL A 836 6.75 -17.64 -29.52
N ASP A 837 7.27 -18.76 -29.01
CA ASP A 837 7.77 -18.86 -27.63
C ASP A 837 9.03 -18.05 -27.42
N SER A 838 10.00 -18.15 -28.30
CA SER A 838 11.30 -17.48 -28.14
C SER A 838 11.22 -15.95 -28.31
N THR A 839 10.23 -15.45 -29.05
CA THR A 839 10.10 -14.01 -29.34
C THR A 839 8.97 -13.33 -28.56
N GLY A 840 7.98 -14.10 -28.09
CA GLY A 840 6.79 -13.55 -27.45
C GLY A 840 5.84 -12.81 -28.40
N PHE A 841 5.91 -13.05 -29.72
CA PHE A 841 5.00 -12.49 -30.73
C PHE A 841 3.94 -13.51 -31.15
N SER A 842 2.80 -13.03 -31.63
CA SER A 842 1.75 -13.87 -32.18
C SER A 842 2.24 -14.66 -33.40
N LEU A 843 1.61 -15.82 -33.68
CA LEU A 843 1.93 -16.63 -34.84
C LEU A 843 1.82 -15.83 -36.16
N GLN A 844 0.82 -14.94 -36.24
CA GLN A 844 0.61 -14.04 -37.38
C GLN A 844 1.77 -13.06 -37.59
N SER A 845 2.23 -12.44 -36.50
CA SER A 845 3.39 -11.54 -36.55
C SER A 845 4.67 -12.28 -36.99
N ILE A 846 4.91 -13.45 -36.41
CA ILE A 846 6.04 -14.31 -36.83
C ILE A 846 5.97 -14.65 -38.32
N ARG A 847 4.80 -15.07 -38.83
CA ARG A 847 4.63 -15.36 -40.27
C ARG A 847 4.85 -14.12 -41.15
N THR A 848 4.40 -12.96 -40.69
CA THR A 848 4.64 -11.69 -41.40
C THR A 848 6.14 -11.39 -41.50
N VAL A 849 6.89 -11.55 -40.41
CA VAL A 849 8.35 -11.39 -40.41
C VAL A 849 9.00 -12.42 -41.35
N MET A 850 8.62 -13.69 -41.24
CA MET A 850 9.17 -14.76 -42.11
C MET A 850 8.91 -14.50 -43.59
N LYS A 851 7.74 -13.98 -43.96
CA LYS A 851 7.38 -13.62 -45.32
C LYS A 851 8.27 -12.49 -45.87
N HIS A 852 8.60 -11.52 -45.02
CA HIS A 852 9.34 -10.31 -45.43
C HIS A 852 10.86 -10.40 -45.19
N ARG A 853 11.33 -11.38 -44.38
CA ARG A 853 12.76 -11.53 -44.10
C ARG A 853 13.60 -11.81 -45.35
N GLY A 854 12.99 -12.36 -46.40
CA GLY A 854 13.69 -12.62 -47.68
C GLY A 854 14.21 -11.36 -48.40
N ASN A 855 13.73 -10.19 -47.97
CA ASN A 855 14.21 -8.90 -48.44
C ASN A 855 15.50 -8.45 -47.72
N LEU A 856 15.90 -9.17 -46.65
CA LEU A 856 17.12 -8.90 -45.89
C LEU A 856 18.20 -9.92 -46.31
N GLY A 857 19.33 -9.43 -46.76
CA GLY A 857 20.48 -10.28 -47.09
C GLY A 857 21.15 -10.87 -45.84
N PRO A 858 22.00 -11.91 -45.98
CA PRO A 858 22.74 -12.48 -44.83
C PRO A 858 23.54 -11.45 -44.05
N ASP A 859 24.11 -10.48 -44.75
CA ASP A 859 24.92 -9.41 -44.15
C ASP A 859 24.11 -8.32 -43.48
N SER A 860 22.75 -8.33 -43.58
CA SER A 860 21.87 -7.39 -42.88
C SER A 860 21.89 -7.55 -41.35
N TRP A 861 22.44 -8.64 -40.84
CA TRP A 861 22.59 -8.93 -39.43
C TRP A 861 23.95 -8.55 -38.86
N ASP A 862 24.84 -8.01 -39.72
CA ASP A 862 26.12 -7.49 -39.26
C ASP A 862 25.94 -6.21 -38.44
N ARG A 863 26.41 -6.24 -37.22
CA ARG A 863 26.31 -5.12 -36.27
C ARG A 863 26.96 -3.85 -36.78
N GLU A 864 28.09 -3.96 -37.50
CA GLU A 864 28.81 -2.83 -38.10
C GLU A 864 27.99 -2.14 -39.19
N ARG A 865 27.28 -2.91 -40.01
CA ARG A 865 26.42 -2.37 -41.07
C ARG A 865 25.15 -1.71 -40.56
N LEU A 866 24.53 -2.22 -39.49
CA LEU A 866 23.29 -1.65 -38.88
C LEU A 866 23.45 -0.19 -38.50
N PHE A 867 24.62 0.19 -38.00
CA PHE A 867 24.89 1.53 -37.52
C PHE A 867 25.82 2.36 -38.40
N ARG A 868 26.18 1.88 -39.57
CA ARG A 868 27.05 2.57 -40.51
C ARG A 868 26.29 3.71 -41.18
N HIS A 869 26.85 4.91 -41.17
CA HIS A 869 26.25 6.08 -41.80
C HIS A 869 26.17 5.85 -43.35
N GLY A 870 24.94 6.04 -43.88
CA GLY A 870 24.68 5.82 -45.31
C GLY A 870 24.32 4.38 -45.73
N ASP A 871 24.31 3.42 -44.76
CA ASP A 871 23.80 2.07 -45.01
C ASP A 871 22.29 2.04 -44.74
N HIS A 872 21.49 1.45 -45.60
CA HIS A 872 20.03 1.36 -45.46
C HIS A 872 19.54 0.12 -44.71
N THR A 873 20.43 -0.70 -44.21
CA THR A 873 20.11 -1.97 -43.53
C THR A 873 19.20 -1.78 -42.33
N LEU A 874 19.47 -0.78 -41.50
CA LEU A 874 18.60 -0.48 -40.34
C LEU A 874 17.17 -0.07 -40.79
N GLN A 875 17.05 0.70 -41.89
CA GLN A 875 15.75 1.12 -42.42
C GLN A 875 14.95 -0.09 -42.94
N GLU A 876 15.63 -1.02 -43.63
CA GLU A 876 15.01 -2.25 -44.13
C GLU A 876 14.53 -3.15 -42.97
N MET A 877 15.37 -3.34 -41.96
CA MET A 877 14.99 -4.08 -40.73
C MET A 877 13.82 -3.41 -40.01
N MET A 878 13.85 -2.09 -39.80
CA MET A 878 12.74 -1.35 -39.21
C MET A 878 11.47 -1.48 -40.07
N GLY A 879 11.57 -1.48 -41.39
CA GLY A 879 10.46 -1.72 -42.28
C GLY A 879 9.79 -3.08 -42.06
N VAL A 880 10.56 -4.12 -41.75
CA VAL A 880 10.03 -5.45 -41.39
C VAL A 880 9.41 -5.42 -40.00
N LEU A 881 10.09 -4.83 -38.98
CA LEU A 881 9.63 -4.78 -37.61
C LEU A 881 8.34 -3.94 -37.44
N LEU A 882 8.18 -2.88 -38.23
CA LEU A 882 6.97 -2.06 -38.26
C LEU A 882 5.72 -2.79 -38.77
N ARG A 883 5.90 -3.96 -39.40
CA ARG A 883 4.78 -4.84 -39.80
C ARG A 883 4.32 -5.77 -38.68
N VAL A 884 5.11 -5.88 -37.62
CA VAL A 884 4.75 -6.63 -36.39
C VAL A 884 3.76 -5.80 -35.58
N HIS A 885 2.54 -6.29 -35.41
CA HIS A 885 1.46 -5.53 -34.79
C HIS A 885 1.75 -5.13 -33.33
N GLU A 886 2.34 -6.03 -32.58
CA GLU A 886 2.72 -5.82 -31.19
C GLU A 886 3.78 -4.72 -31.03
N LEU A 887 4.70 -4.59 -31.97
CA LEU A 887 5.75 -3.55 -31.95
C LEU A 887 5.25 -2.23 -32.53
N ARG A 888 4.35 -2.26 -33.50
CA ARG A 888 3.91 -1.08 -34.25
C ARG A 888 3.33 0.01 -33.35
N GLY A 889 2.54 -0.35 -32.35
CA GLY A 889 1.96 0.58 -31.38
C GLY A 889 3.03 1.30 -30.57
N ASN A 890 4.00 0.58 -30.05
CA ASN A 890 5.12 1.11 -29.28
C ASN A 890 6.05 1.98 -30.13
N LEU A 891 6.41 1.52 -31.31
CA LEU A 891 7.26 2.27 -32.24
C LEU A 891 6.58 3.57 -32.72
N LYS A 892 5.28 3.57 -32.97
CA LYS A 892 4.51 4.77 -33.29
C LYS A 892 4.55 5.82 -32.18
N SER A 893 4.53 5.39 -30.92
CA SER A 893 4.61 6.29 -29.78
C SER A 893 5.98 6.96 -29.63
N VAL A 894 7.05 6.24 -29.99
CA VAL A 894 8.43 6.73 -29.90
C VAL A 894 8.82 7.59 -31.10
N LEU A 895 8.47 7.17 -32.33
CA LEU A 895 8.90 7.83 -33.57
C LEU A 895 8.01 9.00 -33.99
N GLY A 896 6.86 9.19 -33.37
CA GLY A 896 5.82 10.14 -33.77
C GLY A 896 4.96 9.59 -34.93
N GLY A 897 3.65 9.87 -34.88
CA GLY A 897 2.63 9.18 -35.66
C GLY A 897 2.86 9.08 -37.16
N ASN A 898 3.45 10.11 -37.81
CA ASN A 898 3.66 10.12 -39.26
C ASN A 898 4.92 9.37 -39.71
N ARG A 899 5.88 9.12 -38.82
CA ARG A 899 7.12 8.40 -39.15
C ARG A 899 7.00 6.89 -38.94
N ALA A 900 6.01 6.44 -38.23
CA ALA A 900 5.79 5.02 -37.93
C ALA A 900 4.93 4.29 -38.96
N ASP A 901 4.33 5.00 -39.93
CA ASP A 901 3.46 4.39 -40.95
C ASP A 901 4.22 3.80 -42.14
N GLY A 902 5.54 3.88 -42.16
CA GLY A 902 6.39 3.17 -43.15
C GLY A 902 6.35 3.74 -44.57
N ASP A 903 5.68 4.85 -44.79
CA ASP A 903 5.52 5.46 -46.10
C ASP A 903 6.54 6.58 -46.42
N LYS A 904 7.68 6.59 -45.75
CA LYS A 904 8.77 7.51 -46.16
C LYS A 904 10.15 7.02 -45.75
#